data_cb6184b0133f09293c9c0cb4b68db71e
#
_entry.id   cb6184b0133f09293c9c0cb4b68db71e
#
_cell.length_a   1.000
_cell.length_b   1.000
_cell.length_c   1.000
_cell.angle_alpha   90.00
_cell.angle_beta   90.00
_cell.angle_gamma   90.00
#
_symmetry.space_group_name_H-M   'P 1'
#
loop_
_entity.id
_entity.type
_entity.pdbx_description
1 polymer ?
#
loop_
_entity_poly.entity_id
_entity_poly.type
_entity_poly.pdbx_seq_one_letter_code
_entity_poly.pdbx_strand_id
1 'polypeptide(L)'
;KYSSGIIAPTYGDEMARGFNLRNGGYYLAVSDYFDLALTGEIYTKGSWGVAARSAYKKRYRYSGNFDASYLVTKLGDRGLPDYSVSKDFKIAWTHAQDPKANPYRTFSAGVNFTTSSYNYNQLNTLYTPDGTNNNKGSSISISQRFPNNPLTVSATMNINQRSQDSSVSLTLPDMTVSMSSIYPLKRKHAVGRERWYEKISISYSGYFRNSITAKENTFLKKNLLHDWQHGIQHNIPVSATYQFGFLNITPSASYTERWYTNKVHQRFDTARGGLQPVDTTYGFYRVYDYRAAISASTTIYGFFKPWKIFGDKVQMIRHSMALSASYNMAPDFGAANYGYYEPYTYTDRSGRTVSGYYSPYEGQMFGVPGRGRQGGISLAVDNNVEMKVRSNADSSGIKKVSLIDRLTLRINYNTAADSFRWSDLSVDLRLKLGSFPLQLSGVFDTYTYGYDAATGVPYRIDKPRWQMGKGLGRLRSTGTAFSYTFTNDTFKKLFSRKGDKDDEKSKQKERGSDENADETNSTDEKPARGTRLRQAKKDDTGEYDADGYYNATVPWSFSLSYNMSLGYGSFNPQKLEYNYQIRHNLSFSGNIKPTKNWNISFNGSYDFEAKKISHMTCTITRNLHCFTMSASIIPVGPWKSYAFSVAVNSSLLRDLKYNQSASPRDVAKWY
;
A
#
# COMPACT_ATOMS: atom_id res chain seq x y z
N LYS A 1 25.64 -31.52 -3.32
CA LYS A 1 25.14 -32.36 -2.22
C LYS A 1 25.08 -31.49 -0.96
N TYR A 2 23.93 -31.37 -0.35
CA TYR A 2 23.80 -30.77 0.97
C TYR A 2 24.18 -31.83 2.02
N SER A 3 25.06 -31.46 2.95
CA SER A 3 25.42 -32.34 4.07
C SER A 3 24.96 -31.69 5.38
N SER A 4 24.47 -32.49 6.30
CA SER A 4 24.18 -32.07 7.66
C SER A 4 25.46 -31.68 8.39
N GLY A 5 25.40 -30.74 9.32
CA GLY A 5 26.59 -30.28 10.04
C GLY A 5 26.26 -29.30 11.16
N ILE A 6 27.30 -28.97 11.93
CA ILE A 6 27.24 -28.03 13.05
C ILE A 6 27.21 -26.60 12.51
N ILE A 7 26.35 -25.79 13.07
CA ILE A 7 26.32 -24.33 12.86
C ILE A 7 27.11 -23.68 13.98
N ALA A 8 28.22 -23.01 13.64
CA ALA A 8 29.04 -22.30 14.60
C ALA A 8 28.29 -21.13 15.22
N PRO A 9 28.33 -20.96 16.55
CA PRO A 9 27.68 -19.82 17.18
C PRO A 9 28.42 -18.52 16.88
N THR A 10 27.67 -17.42 16.84
CA THR A 10 28.23 -16.07 16.85
C THR A 10 28.34 -15.60 18.28
N TYR A 11 29.48 -15.02 18.64
CA TYR A 11 29.59 -14.40 19.95
C TYR A 11 29.42 -12.89 19.87
N GLY A 12 28.94 -12.30 20.95
CA GLY A 12 28.75 -10.85 21.06
C GLY A 12 28.64 -10.43 22.51
N ASP A 13 28.52 -9.13 22.73
CA ASP A 13 28.33 -8.52 24.03
C ASP A 13 27.17 -7.54 24.01
N GLU A 14 26.36 -7.55 25.07
CA GLU A 14 25.23 -6.65 25.28
C GLU A 14 25.22 -6.14 26.72
N MET A 15 25.08 -4.83 26.90
CA MET A 15 25.06 -4.23 28.24
C MET A 15 23.94 -4.82 29.13
N ALA A 16 22.76 -5.04 28.54
CA ALA A 16 21.59 -5.50 29.30
C ALA A 16 21.63 -6.99 29.67
N ARG A 17 22.16 -7.87 28.77
CA ARG A 17 22.11 -9.32 28.90
C ARG A 17 23.51 -9.97 29.05
N GLY A 18 24.58 -9.19 28.89
CA GLY A 18 25.98 -9.64 28.99
C GLY A 18 26.49 -10.34 27.75
N PHE A 19 27.58 -11.08 27.90
CA PHE A 19 28.16 -11.88 26.82
C PHE A 19 27.18 -12.93 26.33
N ASN A 20 27.19 -13.18 25.03
CA ASN A 20 26.25 -14.11 24.41
C ASN A 20 26.90 -14.97 23.34
N LEU A 21 26.34 -16.17 23.20
CA LEU A 21 26.53 -17.06 22.07
C LEU A 21 25.18 -17.22 21.38
N ARG A 22 25.10 -16.83 20.10
CA ARG A 22 23.84 -16.82 19.34
C ARG A 22 23.92 -17.64 18.08
N ASN A 23 22.76 -18.19 17.66
CA ASN A 23 22.59 -18.92 16.41
C ASN A 23 23.51 -20.16 16.26
N GLY A 24 24.06 -20.69 17.34
CA GLY A 24 24.77 -21.95 17.32
C GLY A 24 23.81 -23.13 17.27
N GLY A 25 24.14 -24.21 16.58
CA GLY A 25 23.23 -25.34 16.49
C GLY A 25 23.60 -26.40 15.48
N TYR A 26 22.60 -27.02 14.89
CA TYR A 26 22.78 -28.10 13.95
C TYR A 26 21.89 -27.93 12.71
N TYR A 27 22.49 -28.10 11.54
CA TYR A 27 21.80 -28.11 10.26
C TYR A 27 21.56 -29.56 9.81
N LEU A 28 20.31 -29.89 9.51
CA LEU A 28 19.83 -31.17 9.03
C LEU A 28 19.41 -31.03 7.55
N ALA A 29 20.16 -31.68 6.68
CA ALA A 29 19.78 -31.88 5.28
C ALA A 29 18.84 -33.08 5.19
N VAL A 30 17.53 -32.87 5.41
CA VAL A 30 16.55 -33.96 5.51
C VAL A 30 16.28 -34.59 4.14
N SER A 31 16.16 -33.75 3.08
CA SER A 31 15.96 -34.24 1.71
C SER A 31 16.37 -33.15 0.70
N ASP A 32 16.36 -33.49 -0.60
CA ASP A 32 16.60 -32.52 -1.68
C ASP A 32 15.57 -31.38 -1.75
N TYR A 33 14.45 -31.50 -1.05
CA TYR A 33 13.34 -30.56 -1.07
C TYR A 33 13.11 -29.81 0.24
N PHE A 34 13.74 -30.28 1.34
CA PHE A 34 13.46 -29.79 2.68
C PHE A 34 14.72 -29.84 3.55
N ASP A 35 15.04 -28.77 4.21
CA ASP A 35 16.09 -28.65 5.21
C ASP A 35 15.54 -28.21 6.57
N LEU A 36 16.31 -28.36 7.63
CA LEU A 36 15.98 -27.91 8.98
C LEU A 36 17.23 -27.47 9.71
N ALA A 37 17.27 -26.22 10.16
CA ALA A 37 18.30 -25.68 11.05
C ALA A 37 17.71 -25.50 12.45
N LEU A 38 18.25 -26.18 13.43
CA LEU A 38 17.93 -25.98 14.85
C LEU A 38 19.04 -25.16 15.48
N THR A 39 18.73 -23.99 16.01
CA THR A 39 19.68 -23.06 16.59
C THR A 39 19.27 -22.63 18.00
N GLY A 40 20.26 -22.32 18.83
CA GLY A 40 20.04 -21.81 20.18
C GLY A 40 20.85 -20.53 20.43
N GLU A 41 20.45 -19.81 21.46
CA GLU A 41 21.16 -18.66 21.99
C GLU A 41 21.15 -18.65 23.51
N ILE A 42 22.26 -18.25 24.10
CA ILE A 42 22.44 -18.15 25.54
C ILE A 42 23.18 -16.87 25.89
N TYR A 43 22.87 -16.31 27.05
CA TYR A 43 23.39 -15.06 27.57
C TYR A 43 23.86 -15.25 29.01
N THR A 44 24.95 -14.58 29.39
CA THR A 44 25.56 -14.74 30.73
C THR A 44 24.64 -14.33 31.88
N LYS A 45 23.70 -13.37 31.65
CA LYS A 45 22.69 -12.97 32.65
C LYS A 45 21.45 -13.87 32.68
N GLY A 46 21.51 -15.04 32.05
CA GLY A 46 20.51 -16.10 32.13
C GLY A 46 19.33 -16.01 31.14
N SER A 47 19.39 -15.12 30.15
CA SER A 47 18.48 -15.15 29.00
C SER A 47 18.88 -16.29 28.06
N TRP A 48 17.91 -16.88 27.38
CA TRP A 48 18.14 -17.97 26.41
C TRP A 48 17.04 -18.02 25.36
N GLY A 49 17.33 -18.63 24.22
CA GLY A 49 16.38 -18.81 23.15
C GLY A 49 16.68 -20.04 22.28
N VAL A 50 15.66 -20.52 21.59
CA VAL A 50 15.76 -21.60 20.60
C VAL A 50 15.01 -21.21 19.34
N ALA A 51 15.52 -21.65 18.19
CA ALA A 51 14.88 -21.39 16.90
C ALA A 51 14.99 -22.61 15.98
N ALA A 52 13.94 -22.84 15.20
CA ALA A 52 13.87 -23.83 14.15
C ALA A 52 13.60 -23.12 12.84
N ARG A 53 14.48 -23.26 11.86
CA ARG A 53 14.35 -22.68 10.53
C ARG A 53 14.39 -23.76 9.48
N SER A 54 13.51 -23.65 8.50
CA SER A 54 13.41 -24.59 7.40
C SER A 54 13.17 -23.86 6.10
N ALA A 55 13.84 -24.28 5.05
CA ALA A 55 13.53 -23.87 3.69
C ALA A 55 13.11 -25.11 2.88
N TYR A 56 12.07 -24.98 2.09
CA TYR A 56 11.60 -26.08 1.25
C TYR A 56 11.23 -25.58 -0.14
N LYS A 57 11.60 -26.38 -1.15
CA LYS A 57 11.37 -26.04 -2.54
C LYS A 57 11.24 -27.26 -3.42
N LYS A 58 10.15 -27.34 -4.17
CA LYS A 58 9.97 -28.31 -5.25
C LYS A 58 9.71 -27.57 -6.55
N ARG A 59 10.63 -27.68 -7.51
CA ARG A 59 10.53 -27.01 -8.82
C ARG A 59 9.16 -27.23 -9.45
N TYR A 60 8.58 -26.16 -9.99
CA TYR A 60 7.27 -26.15 -10.66
C TYR A 60 6.09 -26.59 -9.79
N ARG A 61 6.27 -26.66 -8.45
CA ARG A 61 5.18 -27.01 -7.54
C ARG A 61 5.01 -26.00 -6.42
N TYR A 62 6.03 -25.80 -5.59
CA TYR A 62 5.95 -24.88 -4.46
C TYR A 62 7.32 -24.49 -3.91
N SER A 63 7.37 -23.41 -3.19
CA SER A 63 8.50 -22.97 -2.37
C SER A 63 8.02 -22.29 -1.11
N GLY A 64 8.81 -22.33 -0.05
CA GLY A 64 8.50 -21.65 1.20
C GLY A 64 9.61 -21.72 2.20
N ASN A 65 9.45 -20.92 3.27
CA ASN A 65 10.32 -20.88 4.42
C ASN A 65 9.47 -20.92 5.69
N PHE A 66 9.96 -21.60 6.70
CA PHE A 66 9.37 -21.66 8.03
C PHE A 66 10.41 -21.26 9.06
N ASP A 67 10.07 -20.39 10.00
CA ASP A 67 10.92 -19.92 11.09
C ASP A 67 10.06 -19.88 12.36
N ALA A 68 10.41 -20.68 13.34
CA ALA A 68 9.78 -20.64 14.66
C ALA A 68 10.86 -20.41 15.71
N SER A 69 10.64 -19.45 16.61
CA SER A 69 11.59 -19.14 17.68
C SER A 69 10.88 -18.84 18.99
N TYR A 70 11.54 -19.22 20.07
CA TYR A 70 11.11 -18.97 21.44
C TYR A 70 12.27 -18.34 22.20
N LEU A 71 12.02 -17.23 22.88
CA LEU A 71 13.01 -16.42 23.58
C LEU A 71 12.54 -16.16 25.01
N VAL A 72 13.41 -16.39 25.98
CA VAL A 72 13.23 -16.00 27.37
C VAL A 72 14.24 -14.92 27.69
N THR A 73 13.77 -13.69 27.84
CA THR A 73 14.62 -12.53 28.17
C THR A 73 14.50 -12.20 29.65
N LYS A 74 15.64 -12.12 30.32
CA LYS A 74 15.78 -11.68 31.70
C LYS A 74 16.56 -10.39 31.72
N LEU A 75 16.00 -9.36 32.27
CA LEU A 75 16.62 -8.02 32.42
C LEU A 75 16.70 -7.66 33.90
N GLY A 76 17.74 -6.94 34.28
CA GLY A 76 18.03 -6.59 35.68
C GLY A 76 18.60 -7.76 36.49
N ASP A 77 18.95 -7.50 37.73
CA ASP A 77 19.50 -8.49 38.65
C ASP A 77 18.41 -9.07 39.57
N ARG A 78 18.47 -10.38 39.79
CA ARG A 78 17.44 -11.09 40.57
C ARG A 78 17.37 -10.55 42.00
N GLY A 79 16.19 -10.06 42.38
CA GLY A 79 15.95 -9.46 43.71
C GLY A 79 15.91 -7.93 43.71
N LEU A 80 16.23 -7.27 42.59
CA LEU A 80 16.09 -5.82 42.40
C LEU A 80 14.74 -5.46 41.76
N PRO A 81 14.24 -4.24 41.96
CA PRO A 81 12.95 -3.79 41.40
C PRO A 81 12.89 -3.73 39.87
N ASP A 82 14.04 -3.69 39.21
CA ASP A 82 14.17 -3.67 37.76
C ASP A 82 14.23 -5.07 37.13
N TYR A 83 14.20 -6.13 37.95
CA TYR A 83 14.20 -7.50 37.44
C TYR A 83 12.90 -7.80 36.70
N SER A 84 13.02 -8.17 35.44
CA SER A 84 11.89 -8.56 34.60
C SER A 84 12.18 -9.81 33.78
N VAL A 85 11.17 -10.63 33.55
CA VAL A 85 11.24 -11.82 32.71
C VAL A 85 10.17 -11.73 31.65
N SER A 86 10.58 -11.72 30.38
CA SER A 86 9.70 -11.80 29.21
C SER A 86 9.86 -13.16 28.53
N LYS A 87 8.74 -13.72 28.10
CA LYS A 87 8.69 -14.95 27.31
C LYS A 87 8.05 -14.62 25.97
N ASP A 88 8.82 -14.74 24.91
CA ASP A 88 8.45 -14.28 23.59
C ASP A 88 8.54 -15.42 22.58
N PHE A 89 7.65 -15.42 21.61
CA PHE A 89 7.73 -16.35 20.50
C PHE A 89 7.45 -15.65 19.17
N LYS A 90 7.97 -16.25 18.11
CA LYS A 90 7.74 -15.86 16.72
C LYS A 90 7.45 -17.11 15.90
N ILE A 91 6.46 -17.00 15.02
CA ILE A 91 6.19 -17.95 13.96
C ILE A 91 6.10 -17.17 12.65
N ALA A 92 7.02 -17.43 11.75
CA ALA A 92 6.99 -16.87 10.40
C ALA A 92 6.95 -18.02 9.38
N TRP A 93 5.96 -17.97 8.50
CA TRP A 93 5.81 -18.97 7.45
C TRP A 93 5.46 -18.28 6.14
N THR A 94 6.27 -18.52 5.13
CA THR A 94 5.99 -18.11 3.77
C THR A 94 5.83 -19.33 2.90
N HIS A 95 4.78 -19.37 2.11
CA HIS A 95 4.51 -20.41 1.14
C HIS A 95 3.96 -19.82 -0.14
N ALA A 96 4.51 -20.25 -1.27
CA ALA A 96 3.99 -19.89 -2.58
C ALA A 96 3.88 -21.14 -3.46
N GLN A 97 2.69 -21.40 -3.94
CA GLN A 97 2.46 -22.41 -4.97
C GLN A 97 2.92 -21.86 -6.33
N ASP A 98 3.65 -22.66 -7.09
CA ASP A 98 4.03 -22.31 -8.46
C ASP A 98 2.78 -22.34 -9.37
N PRO A 99 2.51 -21.31 -10.19
CA PRO A 99 1.37 -21.30 -11.13
C PRO A 99 1.35 -22.51 -12.08
N LYS A 100 2.51 -23.09 -12.39
CA LYS A 100 2.62 -24.29 -13.23
C LYS A 100 2.12 -25.56 -12.55
N ALA A 101 2.03 -25.59 -11.22
CA ALA A 101 1.53 -26.74 -10.49
C ALA A 101 0.04 -27.00 -10.72
N ASN A 102 -0.74 -25.93 -10.75
CA ASN A 102 -2.16 -25.95 -11.08
C ASN A 102 -2.59 -24.54 -11.53
N PRO A 103 -2.97 -24.36 -12.80
CA PRO A 103 -3.38 -23.04 -13.32
C PRO A 103 -4.73 -22.56 -12.77
N TYR A 104 -5.51 -23.44 -12.16
CA TYR A 104 -6.84 -23.14 -11.64
C TYR A 104 -6.88 -22.96 -10.13
N ARG A 105 -5.81 -23.33 -9.42
CA ARG A 105 -5.72 -23.19 -7.98
C ARG A 105 -4.44 -22.49 -7.60
N THR A 106 -4.58 -21.47 -6.74
CA THR A 106 -3.45 -20.81 -6.11
C THR A 106 -3.53 -20.98 -4.60
N PHE A 107 -2.40 -21.28 -3.99
CA PHE A 107 -2.25 -21.34 -2.55
C PHE A 107 -1.03 -20.53 -2.15
N SER A 108 -1.21 -19.60 -1.21
CA SER A 108 -0.13 -18.78 -0.67
C SER A 108 -0.32 -18.55 0.82
N ALA A 109 0.79 -18.46 1.54
CA ALA A 109 0.80 -18.11 2.95
C ALA A 109 1.92 -17.12 3.23
N GLY A 110 1.59 -16.10 4.00
CA GLY A 110 2.53 -15.14 4.56
C GLY A 110 2.16 -14.92 6.02
N VAL A 111 2.65 -15.78 6.91
CA VAL A 111 2.39 -15.71 8.35
C VAL A 111 3.57 -15.06 9.04
N ASN A 112 3.32 -14.04 9.85
CA ASN A 112 4.28 -13.40 10.74
C ASN A 112 3.60 -13.11 12.06
N PHE A 113 3.52 -14.11 12.90
CA PHE A 113 2.88 -14.03 14.21
C PHE A 113 3.94 -14.01 15.31
N THR A 114 3.96 -12.92 16.09
CA THR A 114 4.95 -12.72 17.16
C THR A 114 4.28 -12.11 18.37
N THR A 115 4.79 -12.43 19.57
CA THR A 115 4.40 -11.67 20.78
C THR A 115 4.76 -10.18 20.63
N SER A 116 3.98 -9.30 21.24
CA SER A 116 4.19 -7.82 21.11
C SER A 116 5.57 -7.39 21.56
N SER A 117 6.12 -8.05 22.57
CA SER A 117 7.44 -7.79 23.15
C SER A 117 8.61 -8.42 22.38
N TYR A 118 8.34 -9.38 21.48
CA TYR A 118 9.39 -10.11 20.76
C TYR A 118 10.37 -9.21 20.03
N ASN A 119 9.85 -8.28 19.21
CA ASN A 119 10.69 -7.36 18.45
C ASN A 119 11.42 -6.35 19.34
N TYR A 120 10.84 -6.04 20.51
CA TYR A 120 11.46 -5.19 21.50
C TYR A 120 12.66 -5.87 22.16
N ASN A 121 12.59 -7.16 22.40
CA ASN A 121 13.61 -7.94 23.11
C ASN A 121 14.69 -8.52 22.18
N GLN A 122 14.46 -8.49 20.86
CA GLN A 122 15.44 -8.93 19.86
C GLN A 122 16.23 -7.75 19.26
N LEU A 123 17.55 -7.74 19.48
CA LEU A 123 18.44 -6.71 18.96
C LEU A 123 18.52 -6.66 17.43
N ASN A 124 18.42 -7.80 16.76
CA ASN A 124 18.46 -7.88 15.30
C ASN A 124 17.30 -7.13 14.63
N THR A 125 16.19 -6.92 15.33
CA THR A 125 15.01 -6.21 14.81
C THR A 125 15.04 -4.70 15.05
N LEU A 126 15.91 -4.20 15.94
CA LEU A 126 16.03 -2.76 16.21
C LEU A 126 16.46 -1.95 14.98
N TYR A 127 17.21 -2.57 14.07
CA TYR A 127 17.78 -1.94 12.87
C TYR A 127 17.00 -2.29 11.60
N THR A 128 15.92 -3.03 11.73
CA THR A 128 15.03 -3.37 10.63
C THR A 128 13.71 -2.61 10.75
N PRO A 129 13.00 -2.35 9.65
CA PRO A 129 11.65 -1.77 9.68
C PRO A 129 10.67 -2.54 10.57
N ASP A 130 10.90 -3.84 10.77
CA ASP A 130 10.09 -4.70 11.63
C ASP A 130 10.14 -4.31 13.11
N GLY A 131 11.25 -3.71 13.58
CA GLY A 131 11.42 -3.22 14.95
C GLY A 131 10.53 -2.02 15.30
N THR A 132 10.20 -1.21 14.29
CA THR A 132 9.35 -0.02 14.43
C THR A 132 7.91 -0.24 13.99
N ASN A 133 7.62 -1.39 13.38
CA ASN A 133 6.31 -1.69 12.84
C ASN A 133 5.33 -2.14 13.94
N ASN A 134 4.37 -1.28 14.27
CA ASN A 134 3.35 -1.55 15.27
C ASN A 134 2.22 -2.46 14.77
N ASN A 135 2.10 -2.66 13.48
CA ASN A 135 1.08 -3.51 12.86
C ASN A 135 1.73 -4.66 12.12
N LYS A 136 1.34 -5.88 12.43
CA LYS A 136 1.81 -7.10 11.77
C LYS A 136 0.62 -7.82 11.16
N GLY A 137 0.70 -8.08 9.87
CA GLY A 137 -0.31 -8.81 9.14
C GLY A 137 0.18 -10.21 8.78
N SER A 138 -0.69 -11.20 8.95
CA SER A 138 -0.48 -12.56 8.47
C SER A 138 -1.66 -12.96 7.62
N SER A 139 -1.42 -13.65 6.52
CA SER A 139 -2.48 -14.14 5.66
C SER A 139 -2.16 -15.51 5.08
N ILE A 140 -3.19 -16.35 5.02
CA ILE A 140 -3.16 -17.60 4.27
C ILE A 140 -4.30 -17.54 3.29
N SER A 141 -4.06 -17.78 2.02
CA SER A 141 -5.06 -17.68 0.98
C SER A 141 -5.05 -18.90 0.05
N ILE A 142 -6.25 -19.35 -0.28
CA ILE A 142 -6.50 -20.35 -1.32
C ILE A 142 -7.54 -19.77 -2.27
N SER A 143 -7.30 -19.89 -3.55
CA SER A 143 -8.27 -19.51 -4.57
C SER A 143 -8.39 -20.63 -5.60
N GLN A 144 -9.62 -21.00 -5.92
CA GLN A 144 -9.96 -22.01 -6.91
C GLN A 144 -10.84 -21.38 -7.97
N ARG A 145 -10.39 -21.43 -9.21
CA ARG A 145 -11.16 -21.05 -10.41
C ARG A 145 -11.67 -22.30 -11.10
N PHE A 146 -12.92 -22.26 -11.57
CA PHE A 146 -13.53 -23.36 -12.29
C PHE A 146 -13.53 -23.05 -13.80
N PRO A 147 -12.75 -23.78 -14.64
CA PRO A 147 -12.57 -23.42 -16.05
C PRO A 147 -13.85 -23.47 -16.88
N ASN A 148 -14.78 -24.37 -16.53
CA ASN A 148 -16.04 -24.56 -17.27
C ASN A 148 -17.22 -23.77 -16.67
N ASN A 149 -17.01 -23.06 -15.57
CA ASN A 149 -18.02 -22.25 -14.91
C ASN A 149 -17.45 -20.85 -14.61
N PRO A 150 -18.24 -19.81 -14.68
CA PRO A 150 -17.81 -18.45 -14.38
C PRO A 150 -17.56 -18.21 -12.89
N LEU A 151 -17.37 -19.26 -12.08
CA LEU A 151 -17.22 -19.24 -10.64
C LEU A 151 -15.75 -19.23 -10.23
N THR A 152 -15.44 -18.43 -9.23
CA THR A 152 -14.18 -18.43 -8.50
C THR A 152 -14.50 -18.43 -7.01
N VAL A 153 -13.89 -19.33 -6.27
CA VAL A 153 -14.01 -19.42 -4.81
C VAL A 153 -12.64 -19.10 -4.22
N SER A 154 -12.59 -18.17 -3.31
CA SER A 154 -11.39 -17.87 -2.54
C SER A 154 -11.69 -17.91 -1.04
N ALA A 155 -10.77 -18.43 -0.26
CA ALA A 155 -10.84 -18.40 1.18
C ALA A 155 -9.51 -17.86 1.73
N THR A 156 -9.60 -16.93 2.66
CA THR A 156 -8.44 -16.35 3.33
C THR A 156 -8.60 -16.45 4.83
N MET A 157 -7.46 -16.58 5.49
CA MET A 157 -7.30 -16.39 6.92
C MET A 157 -6.42 -15.15 7.09
N ASN A 158 -6.85 -14.19 7.88
CA ASN A 158 -6.09 -12.97 8.16
C ASN A 158 -5.92 -12.82 9.68
N ILE A 159 -4.70 -12.56 10.10
CA ILE A 159 -4.36 -12.20 11.48
C ILE A 159 -3.70 -10.83 11.43
N ASN A 160 -4.27 -9.87 12.13
CA ASN A 160 -3.69 -8.55 12.29
C ASN A 160 -3.38 -8.33 13.78
N GLN A 161 -2.11 -8.12 14.08
CA GLN A 161 -1.63 -7.81 15.40
C GLN A 161 -1.23 -6.34 15.49
N ARG A 162 -1.68 -5.66 16.52
CA ARG A 162 -1.27 -4.31 16.86
C ARG A 162 -0.46 -4.35 18.15
N SER A 163 0.84 -4.10 18.03
CA SER A 163 1.79 -4.18 19.15
C SER A 163 1.56 -3.11 20.22
N GLN A 164 1.07 -1.92 19.82
CA GLN A 164 0.88 -0.78 20.72
C GLN A 164 -0.11 -1.05 21.85
N ASP A 165 -1.17 -1.77 21.58
CA ASP A 165 -2.24 -2.09 22.54
C ASP A 165 -2.41 -3.61 22.77
N SER A 166 -1.47 -4.40 22.25
CA SER A 166 -1.44 -5.87 22.29
C SER A 166 -2.77 -6.49 21.86
N SER A 167 -3.37 -5.96 20.81
CA SER A 167 -4.62 -6.49 20.25
C SER A 167 -4.34 -7.41 19.05
N VAL A 168 -5.12 -8.46 18.95
CA VAL A 168 -5.10 -9.44 17.85
C VAL A 168 -6.49 -9.51 17.24
N SER A 169 -6.58 -9.28 15.95
CA SER A 169 -7.79 -9.52 15.15
C SER A 169 -7.57 -10.71 14.24
N LEU A 170 -8.37 -11.74 14.39
CA LEU A 170 -8.36 -12.94 13.57
C LEU A 170 -9.63 -12.98 12.72
N THR A 171 -9.49 -13.10 11.42
CA THR A 171 -10.58 -13.36 10.48
C THR A 171 -10.38 -14.74 9.86
N LEU A 172 -11.32 -15.67 10.12
CA LEU A 172 -11.25 -17.07 9.67
C LEU A 172 -12.63 -17.74 9.68
N PRO A 173 -13.12 -18.19 8.53
CA PRO A 173 -12.66 -17.85 7.19
C PRO A 173 -13.14 -16.46 6.74
N ASP A 174 -12.41 -15.86 5.80
CA ASP A 174 -12.91 -14.80 4.93
C ASP A 174 -13.06 -15.42 3.55
N MET A 175 -14.25 -15.89 3.25
CA MET A 175 -14.52 -16.62 2.01
C MET A 175 -15.30 -15.74 1.03
N THR A 176 -14.86 -15.73 -0.21
CA THR A 176 -15.51 -15.03 -1.31
C THR A 176 -15.85 -16.03 -2.41
N VAL A 177 -17.12 -16.03 -2.81
CA VAL A 177 -17.61 -16.75 -3.98
C VAL A 177 -17.99 -15.69 -5.01
N SER A 178 -17.30 -15.63 -6.13
CA SER A 178 -17.55 -14.66 -7.19
C SER A 178 -17.93 -15.37 -8.48
N MET A 179 -18.94 -14.84 -9.16
CA MET A 179 -19.33 -15.23 -10.51
C MET A 179 -19.06 -14.04 -11.43
N SER A 180 -18.24 -14.26 -12.45
CA SER A 180 -18.02 -13.25 -13.48
C SER A 180 -19.30 -12.96 -14.24
N SER A 181 -19.38 -11.78 -14.85
CA SER A 181 -20.58 -11.34 -15.58
C SER A 181 -21.03 -12.37 -16.63
N ILE A 182 -22.26 -12.79 -16.52
CA ILE A 182 -22.96 -13.63 -17.50
C ILE A 182 -24.07 -12.82 -18.16
N TYR A 183 -24.44 -13.23 -19.36
CA TYR A 183 -25.55 -12.66 -20.14
C TYR A 183 -26.63 -13.70 -20.26
N PRO A 184 -27.52 -13.85 -19.26
CA PRO A 184 -28.48 -14.98 -19.20
C PRO A 184 -29.49 -14.95 -20.31
N LEU A 185 -29.78 -13.77 -20.87
CA LEU A 185 -30.77 -13.56 -21.92
C LEU A 185 -30.16 -13.55 -23.32
N LYS A 186 -28.85 -13.82 -23.44
CA LYS A 186 -28.16 -13.86 -24.74
C LYS A 186 -28.53 -15.16 -25.49
N ARG A 187 -28.98 -15.01 -26.74
CA ARG A 187 -29.31 -16.15 -27.62
C ARG A 187 -28.04 -16.97 -27.91
N LYS A 188 -28.13 -18.28 -27.86
CA LYS A 188 -27.03 -19.21 -28.19
C LYS A 188 -26.62 -19.12 -29.67
N HIS A 189 -27.57 -18.89 -30.57
CA HIS A 189 -27.35 -18.74 -32.01
C HIS A 189 -27.98 -17.42 -32.46
N ALA A 190 -27.23 -16.33 -32.29
CA ALA A 190 -27.70 -14.99 -32.67
C ALA A 190 -27.54 -14.76 -34.16
N VAL A 191 -28.62 -14.53 -34.86
CA VAL A 191 -28.63 -14.03 -36.24
C VAL A 191 -29.10 -12.57 -36.21
N GLY A 192 -28.34 -11.67 -36.82
CA GLY A 192 -28.61 -10.25 -36.87
C GLY A 192 -28.08 -9.46 -35.67
N ARG A 193 -28.59 -8.23 -35.46
CA ARG A 193 -28.13 -7.35 -34.37
C ARG A 193 -28.57 -7.87 -33.00
N GLU A 194 -27.73 -7.66 -32.01
CA GLU A 194 -28.04 -7.95 -30.60
C GLU A 194 -29.27 -7.13 -30.16
N ARG A 195 -30.23 -7.83 -29.51
CA ARG A 195 -31.43 -7.20 -28.94
C ARG A 195 -31.09 -6.50 -27.63
N TRP A 196 -31.90 -5.54 -27.20
CA TRP A 196 -31.64 -4.74 -26.00
C TRP A 196 -31.51 -5.60 -24.73
N TYR A 197 -32.27 -6.66 -24.56
CA TYR A 197 -32.22 -7.54 -23.40
C TYR A 197 -30.98 -8.47 -23.39
N GLU A 198 -30.39 -8.74 -24.55
CA GLU A 198 -29.19 -9.59 -24.65
C GLU A 198 -27.94 -8.90 -24.03
N LYS A 199 -27.98 -7.58 -23.83
CA LYS A 199 -26.93 -6.78 -23.22
C LYS A 199 -27.01 -6.73 -21.69
N ILE A 200 -28.07 -7.37 -21.11
CA ILE A 200 -28.23 -7.41 -19.65
C ILE A 200 -27.21 -8.40 -19.09
N SER A 201 -26.30 -7.90 -18.30
CA SER A 201 -25.30 -8.67 -17.58
C SER A 201 -25.66 -8.79 -16.11
N ILE A 202 -25.42 -9.94 -15.54
CA ILE A 202 -25.60 -10.24 -14.13
C ILE A 202 -24.29 -10.83 -13.62
N SER A 203 -23.83 -10.37 -12.48
CA SER A 203 -22.73 -10.97 -11.75
C SER A 203 -23.13 -11.23 -10.30
N TYR A 204 -22.35 -11.99 -9.58
CA TYR A 204 -22.61 -12.32 -8.19
C TYR A 204 -21.33 -12.29 -7.38
N SER A 205 -21.42 -11.77 -6.17
CA SER A 205 -20.35 -11.85 -5.18
C SER A 205 -20.97 -12.19 -3.82
N GLY A 206 -20.63 -13.37 -3.31
CA GLY A 206 -20.99 -13.81 -1.97
C GLY A 206 -19.77 -13.72 -1.04
N TYR A 207 -19.96 -13.20 0.14
CA TYR A 207 -18.93 -13.07 1.19
C TYR A 207 -19.41 -13.78 2.44
N PHE A 208 -18.62 -14.71 2.94
CA PHE A 208 -18.80 -15.28 4.27
C PHE A 208 -17.58 -14.88 5.10
N ARG A 209 -17.81 -14.12 6.14
CA ARG A 209 -16.75 -13.63 7.00
C ARG A 209 -17.05 -13.94 8.46
N ASN A 210 -15.99 -14.36 9.14
CA ASN A 210 -16.02 -14.65 10.56
C ASN A 210 -14.78 -14.02 11.20
N SER A 211 -14.93 -13.18 12.21
CA SER A 211 -13.86 -12.41 12.81
C SER A 211 -14.01 -12.28 14.32
N ILE A 212 -12.87 -12.26 15.00
CA ILE A 212 -12.78 -11.99 16.44
C ILE A 212 -11.62 -11.03 16.70
N THR A 213 -11.83 -10.10 17.62
CA THR A 213 -10.78 -9.20 18.10
C THR A 213 -10.66 -9.34 19.60
N ALA A 214 -9.46 -9.59 20.09
CA ALA A 214 -9.19 -9.78 21.50
C ALA A 214 -7.79 -9.28 21.86
N LYS A 215 -7.51 -9.11 23.14
CA LYS A 215 -6.15 -8.88 23.64
C LYS A 215 -5.33 -10.17 23.56
N GLU A 216 -4.03 -10.06 23.28
CA GLU A 216 -3.12 -11.19 23.12
C GLU A 216 -3.16 -12.18 24.30
N ASN A 217 -3.20 -11.65 25.53
CA ASN A 217 -3.25 -12.46 26.75
C ASN A 217 -4.59 -13.18 27.01
N THR A 218 -5.67 -12.74 26.36
CA THR A 218 -7.02 -13.30 26.50
C THR A 218 -7.48 -14.08 25.28
N PHE A 219 -6.76 -13.97 24.17
CA PHE A 219 -7.15 -14.54 22.87
C PHE A 219 -7.45 -16.03 22.92
N LEU A 220 -6.62 -16.82 23.61
CA LEU A 220 -6.81 -18.28 23.77
C LEU A 220 -7.76 -18.67 24.92
N LYS A 221 -8.16 -17.71 25.78
CA LYS A 221 -8.99 -17.95 26.98
C LYS A 221 -10.47 -17.62 26.76
N LYS A 222 -10.80 -16.89 25.69
CA LYS A 222 -12.19 -16.50 25.40
C LYS A 222 -12.99 -17.66 24.84
N ASN A 223 -14.28 -17.66 25.20
CA ASN A 223 -15.23 -18.57 24.58
C ASN A 223 -15.45 -18.18 23.11
N LEU A 224 -14.80 -18.91 22.25
CA LEU A 224 -14.77 -18.61 20.80
C LEU A 224 -16.16 -18.63 20.14
N LEU A 225 -17.16 -19.28 20.71
CA LEU A 225 -18.49 -19.40 20.09
C LEU A 225 -19.34 -18.14 20.20
N HIS A 226 -19.22 -17.38 21.28
CA HIS A 226 -20.05 -16.18 21.53
C HIS A 226 -19.36 -14.87 21.14
N ASP A 227 -18.04 -14.85 21.11
CA ASP A 227 -17.26 -13.62 20.84
C ASP A 227 -16.98 -13.39 19.34
N TRP A 228 -17.28 -14.38 18.50
CA TRP A 228 -17.11 -14.23 17.07
C TRP A 228 -18.22 -13.40 16.42
N GLN A 229 -17.81 -12.45 15.61
CA GLN A 229 -18.71 -11.75 14.71
C GLN A 229 -18.69 -12.46 13.36
N HIS A 230 -19.83 -12.91 12.92
CA HIS A 230 -19.97 -13.60 11.64
C HIS A 230 -21.17 -13.09 10.85
N GLY A 231 -21.06 -13.23 9.54
CA GLY A 231 -22.11 -12.82 8.64
C GLY A 231 -21.87 -13.34 7.22
N ILE A 232 -22.96 -13.35 6.46
CA ILE A 232 -22.92 -13.63 5.03
C ILE A 232 -23.49 -12.43 4.30
N GLN A 233 -22.83 -12.02 3.21
CA GLN A 233 -23.33 -10.97 2.34
C GLN A 233 -23.40 -11.48 0.89
N HIS A 234 -24.52 -11.26 0.26
CA HIS A 234 -24.75 -11.50 -1.16
C HIS A 234 -24.86 -10.15 -1.87
N ASN A 235 -24.18 -10.01 -2.99
CA ASN A 235 -24.26 -8.82 -3.84
C ASN A 235 -24.51 -9.24 -5.29
N ILE A 236 -25.59 -8.76 -5.88
CA ILE A 236 -26.06 -9.10 -7.21
C ILE A 236 -26.20 -7.82 -8.03
N PRO A 237 -25.15 -7.34 -8.68
CA PRO A 237 -25.25 -6.23 -9.63
C PRO A 237 -25.79 -6.72 -10.97
N VAL A 238 -26.69 -5.93 -11.51
CA VAL A 238 -27.28 -6.10 -12.85
C VAL A 238 -27.03 -4.81 -13.62
N SER A 239 -26.53 -4.89 -14.84
CA SER A 239 -26.29 -3.72 -15.68
C SER A 239 -26.44 -4.03 -17.16
N ALA A 240 -26.75 -3.00 -17.93
CA ALA A 240 -26.76 -3.09 -19.39
C ALA A 240 -26.19 -1.79 -19.97
N THR A 241 -25.38 -1.88 -21.02
CA THR A 241 -24.83 -0.71 -21.70
C THR A 241 -25.41 -0.57 -23.10
N TYR A 242 -26.01 0.57 -23.37
CA TYR A 242 -26.59 0.93 -24.64
C TYR A 242 -25.83 2.10 -25.26
N GLN A 243 -25.48 1.94 -26.53
CA GLN A 243 -24.80 3.00 -27.28
C GLN A 243 -25.78 3.64 -28.26
N PHE A 244 -26.00 4.93 -28.12
CA PHE A 244 -26.79 5.78 -29.01
C PHE A 244 -25.90 6.82 -29.68
N GLY A 245 -25.35 6.47 -30.85
CA GLY A 245 -24.36 7.30 -31.51
C GLY A 245 -23.11 7.49 -30.63
N PHE A 246 -22.87 8.70 -30.17
CA PHE A 246 -21.73 9.03 -29.32
C PHE A 246 -22.04 8.95 -27.81
N LEU A 247 -23.29 8.67 -27.44
CA LEU A 247 -23.75 8.60 -26.07
C LEU A 247 -23.87 7.16 -25.61
N ASN A 248 -23.19 6.81 -24.53
CA ASN A 248 -23.34 5.54 -23.84
C ASN A 248 -24.23 5.74 -22.61
N ILE A 249 -25.32 4.97 -22.53
CA ILE A 249 -26.23 4.96 -21.39
C ILE A 249 -26.15 3.60 -20.72
N THR A 250 -25.88 3.58 -19.41
CA THR A 250 -25.76 2.36 -18.64
C THR A 250 -26.69 2.41 -17.43
N PRO A 251 -27.93 1.90 -17.55
CA PRO A 251 -28.75 1.59 -16.40
C PRO A 251 -28.13 0.43 -15.62
N SER A 252 -28.20 0.51 -14.30
CA SER A 252 -27.72 -0.51 -13.38
C SER A 252 -28.60 -0.57 -12.13
N ALA A 253 -28.71 -1.77 -11.58
CA ALA A 253 -29.33 -2.02 -10.29
C ALA A 253 -28.45 -2.96 -9.49
N SER A 254 -28.36 -2.78 -8.20
CA SER A 254 -27.66 -3.70 -7.31
C SER A 254 -28.58 -4.09 -6.16
N TYR A 255 -28.58 -5.37 -5.89
CA TYR A 255 -29.26 -5.97 -4.75
C TYR A 255 -28.20 -6.51 -3.80
N THR A 256 -28.25 -6.11 -2.53
CA THR A 256 -27.35 -6.58 -1.49
C THR A 256 -28.19 -7.18 -0.37
N GLU A 257 -27.83 -8.37 0.08
CA GLU A 257 -28.50 -9.07 1.18
C GLU A 257 -27.45 -9.54 2.18
N ARG A 258 -27.75 -9.37 3.46
CA ARG A 258 -26.88 -9.73 4.57
C ARG A 258 -27.62 -10.65 5.53
N TRP A 259 -26.96 -11.72 5.92
CA TRP A 259 -27.48 -12.68 6.88
C TRP A 259 -26.67 -12.62 8.16
N TYR A 260 -27.37 -12.44 9.27
CA TYR A 260 -26.81 -12.38 10.61
C TYR A 260 -27.44 -13.43 11.50
N THR A 261 -26.71 -13.88 12.51
CA THR A 261 -27.17 -14.88 13.47
C THR A 261 -27.54 -14.27 14.81
N ASN A 262 -27.34 -12.98 14.97
CA ASN A 262 -27.72 -12.26 16.17
C ASN A 262 -28.03 -10.79 15.85
N LYS A 263 -28.72 -10.13 16.79
CA LYS A 263 -28.93 -8.70 16.84
C LYS A 263 -28.68 -8.22 18.28
N VAL A 264 -28.11 -7.04 18.43
CA VAL A 264 -27.71 -6.47 19.71
C VAL A 264 -28.64 -5.32 20.07
N HIS A 265 -29.41 -5.49 21.10
CA HIS A 265 -30.27 -4.44 21.65
C HIS A 265 -29.45 -3.48 22.52
N GLN A 266 -29.66 -2.19 22.32
CA GLN A 266 -28.94 -1.13 23.02
C GLN A 266 -29.89 -0.22 23.79
N ARG A 267 -29.40 0.32 24.89
CA ARG A 267 -30.07 1.35 25.68
C ARG A 267 -29.12 2.53 25.90
N PHE A 268 -29.67 3.71 25.94
CA PHE A 268 -28.87 4.89 26.25
C PHE A 268 -28.53 4.91 27.77
N ASP A 269 -27.24 4.94 28.05
CA ASP A 269 -26.74 5.09 29.44
C ASP A 269 -26.37 6.56 29.67
N THR A 270 -27.13 7.23 30.55
CA THR A 270 -26.94 8.64 30.89
C THR A 270 -25.62 8.89 31.63
N ALA A 271 -25.11 7.89 32.38
CA ALA A 271 -23.86 8.01 33.13
C ALA A 271 -22.64 7.98 32.18
N ARG A 272 -22.71 7.18 31.13
CA ARG A 272 -21.65 7.06 30.12
C ARG A 272 -21.85 7.98 28.90
N GLY A 273 -23.03 8.58 28.76
CA GLY A 273 -23.37 9.51 27.72
C GLY A 273 -23.47 8.87 26.34
N GLY A 274 -23.89 7.58 26.26
CA GLY A 274 -23.97 6.86 24.97
C GLY A 274 -24.78 5.58 25.02
N LEU A 275 -25.08 5.02 23.84
CA LEU A 275 -25.74 3.73 23.71
C LEU A 275 -24.81 2.60 24.17
N GLN A 276 -25.37 1.72 25.02
CA GLN A 276 -24.67 0.54 25.53
C GLN A 276 -25.47 -0.72 25.23
N PRO A 277 -24.79 -1.83 24.86
CA PRO A 277 -25.46 -3.10 24.64
C PRO A 277 -26.07 -3.61 25.96
N VAL A 278 -27.33 -4.05 25.87
CA VAL A 278 -28.07 -4.58 27.01
C VAL A 278 -28.32 -6.06 26.88
N ASP A 279 -28.72 -6.49 25.66
CA ASP A 279 -29.09 -7.85 25.38
C ASP A 279 -28.73 -8.24 23.93
N THR A 280 -28.49 -9.52 23.72
CA THR A 280 -28.19 -10.09 22.42
C THR A 280 -29.17 -11.22 22.10
N THR A 281 -30.00 -11.01 21.10
CA THR A 281 -30.97 -12.02 20.65
C THR A 281 -30.37 -12.83 19.50
N TYR A 282 -30.30 -14.14 19.65
CA TYR A 282 -29.81 -15.07 18.61
C TYR A 282 -30.94 -15.58 17.74
N GLY A 283 -30.71 -15.69 16.45
CA GLY A 283 -31.65 -16.14 15.44
C GLY A 283 -31.13 -15.88 14.02
N PHE A 284 -31.92 -16.20 13.04
CA PHE A 284 -31.59 -15.88 11.65
C PHE A 284 -32.22 -14.54 11.25
N TYR A 285 -31.39 -13.56 10.94
CA TYR A 285 -31.82 -12.22 10.58
C TYR A 285 -31.34 -11.88 9.17
N ARG A 286 -32.26 -11.40 8.35
CA ARG A 286 -32.07 -11.00 6.99
C ARG A 286 -32.17 -9.49 6.85
N VAL A 287 -31.10 -8.86 6.35
CA VAL A 287 -31.04 -7.41 6.11
C VAL A 287 -30.68 -7.19 4.65
N TYR A 288 -31.55 -6.56 3.88
CA TYR A 288 -31.31 -6.33 2.45
C TYR A 288 -31.48 -4.87 2.08
N ASP A 289 -30.77 -4.47 1.04
CA ASP A 289 -30.96 -3.20 0.37
C ASP A 289 -30.85 -3.34 -1.14
N TYR A 290 -31.40 -2.37 -1.82
CA TYR A 290 -31.28 -2.26 -3.27
C TYR A 290 -31.14 -0.80 -3.67
N ARG A 291 -30.41 -0.60 -4.76
CA ARG A 291 -30.21 0.71 -5.36
C ARG A 291 -30.28 0.63 -6.86
N ALA A 292 -30.75 1.69 -7.49
CA ALA A 292 -30.77 1.86 -8.93
C ALA A 292 -29.90 3.04 -9.32
N ALA A 293 -29.24 2.94 -10.45
CA ALA A 293 -28.48 4.03 -11.01
C ALA A 293 -28.56 4.03 -12.54
N ILE A 294 -28.46 5.18 -13.12
CA ILE A 294 -28.32 5.38 -14.56
C ILE A 294 -27.11 6.28 -14.79
N SER A 295 -26.19 5.87 -15.65
CA SER A 295 -25.07 6.69 -16.06
C SER A 295 -25.09 6.94 -17.55
N ALA A 296 -24.71 8.16 -17.92
CA ALA A 296 -24.54 8.60 -19.28
C ALA A 296 -23.12 9.10 -19.49
N SER A 297 -22.45 8.68 -20.55
CA SER A 297 -21.10 9.12 -20.86
C SER A 297 -20.91 9.34 -22.35
N THR A 298 -20.14 10.38 -22.70
CA THR A 298 -19.77 10.69 -24.07
C THR A 298 -18.37 11.30 -24.11
N THR A 299 -17.70 11.17 -25.25
CA THR A 299 -16.40 11.80 -25.47
C THR A 299 -16.46 12.73 -26.67
N ILE A 300 -16.12 13.97 -26.46
CA ILE A 300 -16.09 15.03 -27.48
C ILE A 300 -14.62 15.27 -27.86
N TYR A 301 -14.34 15.38 -29.14
CA TYR A 301 -13.02 15.65 -29.66
C TYR A 301 -12.99 17.01 -30.34
N GLY A 302 -12.09 17.88 -29.92
CA GLY A 302 -11.76 19.15 -30.55
C GLY A 302 -10.40 19.06 -31.24
N PHE A 303 -10.29 19.54 -32.45
CA PHE A 303 -9.05 19.64 -33.20
C PHE A 303 -8.78 21.11 -33.52
N PHE A 304 -7.65 21.61 -33.02
CA PHE A 304 -7.30 23.02 -33.16
C PHE A 304 -6.00 23.13 -33.96
N LYS A 305 -5.98 24.05 -34.93
CA LYS A 305 -4.72 24.48 -35.57
C LYS A 305 -3.95 25.36 -34.57
N PRO A 306 -2.65 25.17 -34.39
CA PRO A 306 -1.88 25.99 -33.46
C PRO A 306 -1.85 27.45 -33.92
N TRP A 307 -1.75 28.33 -32.94
CA TRP A 307 -1.54 29.74 -33.21
C TRP A 307 -0.18 29.98 -33.89
N LYS A 308 -0.04 31.00 -34.73
CA LYS A 308 1.20 31.32 -35.49
C LYS A 308 2.44 31.47 -34.59
N ILE A 309 2.28 31.73 -33.30
CA ILE A 309 3.34 31.83 -32.29
C ILE A 309 4.13 30.49 -32.16
N PHE A 310 3.51 29.34 -32.41
CA PHE A 310 4.17 28.02 -32.31
C PHE A 310 4.91 27.61 -33.57
N GLY A 311 4.84 28.42 -34.63
CA GLY A 311 5.45 28.17 -35.94
C GLY A 311 5.00 26.83 -36.54
N ASP A 312 5.73 26.34 -37.55
CA ASP A 312 5.42 25.07 -38.23
C ASP A 312 5.78 23.82 -37.43
N LYS A 313 6.32 23.97 -36.21
CA LYS A 313 6.70 22.85 -35.36
C LYS A 313 5.51 22.08 -34.79
N VAL A 314 4.43 22.79 -34.45
CA VAL A 314 3.19 22.16 -33.95
C VAL A 314 2.19 22.07 -35.08
N GLN A 315 1.82 20.83 -35.43
CA GLN A 315 0.92 20.59 -36.57
C GLN A 315 -0.57 20.63 -36.14
N MET A 316 -0.90 20.12 -35.01
CA MET A 316 -2.30 20.00 -34.52
C MET A 316 -2.33 19.82 -33.02
N ILE A 317 -3.34 20.39 -32.39
CA ILE A 317 -3.68 20.18 -30.98
C ILE A 317 -5.01 19.42 -30.96
N ARG A 318 -5.03 18.29 -30.26
CA ARG A 318 -6.23 17.49 -29.99
C ARG A 318 -6.64 17.69 -28.53
N HIS A 319 -7.86 18.16 -28.33
CA HIS A 319 -8.51 18.17 -27.02
C HIS A 319 -9.57 17.06 -27.01
N SER A 320 -9.49 16.14 -26.06
CA SER A 320 -10.53 15.16 -25.80
C SER A 320 -11.16 15.46 -24.45
N MET A 321 -12.48 15.56 -24.43
CA MET A 321 -13.29 15.85 -23.24
C MET A 321 -14.29 14.72 -23.06
N ALA A 322 -14.05 13.88 -22.05
CA ALA A 322 -14.99 12.83 -21.66
C ALA A 322 -15.93 13.39 -20.57
N LEU A 323 -17.20 13.44 -20.91
CA LEU A 323 -18.28 13.89 -20.03
C LEU A 323 -18.97 12.65 -19.45
N SER A 324 -19.19 12.63 -18.15
CA SER A 324 -19.99 11.61 -17.49
C SER A 324 -20.97 12.23 -16.48
N ALA A 325 -22.19 11.75 -16.52
CA ALA A 325 -23.23 12.12 -15.58
C ALA A 325 -23.88 10.82 -15.08
N SER A 326 -24.08 10.69 -13.77
CA SER A 326 -24.78 9.57 -13.19
C SER A 326 -25.78 10.03 -12.16
N TYR A 327 -26.93 9.37 -12.14
CA TYR A 327 -27.95 9.52 -11.12
C TYR A 327 -28.10 8.20 -10.39
N ASN A 328 -28.04 8.21 -9.09
CA ASN A 328 -28.26 7.06 -8.22
C ASN A 328 -29.38 7.34 -7.24
N MET A 329 -30.13 6.31 -6.89
CA MET A 329 -31.20 6.39 -5.90
C MET A 329 -31.33 5.10 -5.09
N ALA A 330 -31.70 5.23 -3.83
CA ALA A 330 -32.11 4.14 -2.96
C ALA A 330 -33.22 4.63 -2.03
N PRO A 331 -34.17 3.74 -1.65
CA PRO A 331 -35.24 4.09 -0.73
C PRO A 331 -34.70 4.31 0.70
N ASP A 332 -35.57 4.77 1.59
CA ASP A 332 -35.26 4.88 3.01
C ASP A 332 -35.38 3.52 3.69
N PHE A 333 -34.26 2.88 3.97
CA PHE A 333 -34.22 1.62 4.71
C PHE A 333 -34.37 1.81 6.22
N GLY A 334 -34.44 3.06 6.71
CA GLY A 334 -34.80 3.38 8.08
C GLY A 334 -36.31 3.39 8.34
N ALA A 335 -37.14 3.17 7.30
CA ALA A 335 -38.59 3.10 7.47
C ALA A 335 -39.00 1.87 8.28
N ALA A 336 -40.04 2.00 9.06
CA ALA A 336 -40.50 0.99 10.03
C ALA A 336 -40.80 -0.38 9.41
N ASN A 337 -41.23 -0.40 8.14
CA ASN A 337 -41.55 -1.64 7.41
C ASN A 337 -40.31 -2.56 7.19
N TYR A 338 -39.12 -2.04 7.24
CA TYR A 338 -37.89 -2.85 7.13
C TYR A 338 -37.44 -3.44 8.46
N GLY A 339 -37.75 -2.78 9.61
CA GLY A 339 -37.40 -3.25 10.94
C GLY A 339 -35.89 -3.23 11.24
N TYR A 340 -35.11 -2.38 10.53
CA TYR A 340 -33.65 -2.30 10.70
C TYR A 340 -33.22 -1.32 11.77
N TYR A 341 -34.13 -0.46 12.23
CA TYR A 341 -33.86 0.60 13.21
C TYR A 341 -34.90 0.57 14.33
N GLU A 342 -34.43 0.73 15.55
CA GLU A 342 -35.24 0.80 16.77
C GLU A 342 -35.13 2.19 17.38
N PRO A 343 -36.23 2.80 17.88
CA PRO A 343 -36.17 4.09 18.56
C PRO A 343 -35.61 3.94 19.97
N TYR A 344 -34.92 4.97 20.47
CA TYR A 344 -34.57 5.12 21.86
C TYR A 344 -34.87 6.54 22.33
N THR A 345 -35.10 6.68 23.64
CA THR A 345 -35.34 7.95 24.28
C THR A 345 -34.51 8.03 25.57
N TYR A 346 -34.02 9.23 25.87
CA TYR A 346 -33.37 9.51 27.13
C TYR A 346 -33.63 10.96 27.55
N THR A 347 -33.48 11.26 28.85
CA THR A 347 -33.56 12.62 29.36
C THR A 347 -32.15 13.18 29.51
N ASP A 348 -31.88 14.31 28.87
CA ASP A 348 -30.59 14.99 28.95
C ASP A 348 -30.40 15.68 30.34
N ARG A 349 -29.20 16.20 30.59
CA ARG A 349 -28.89 16.90 31.86
C ARG A 349 -29.73 18.16 32.09
N SER A 350 -30.38 18.69 31.07
CA SER A 350 -31.26 19.85 31.12
C SER A 350 -32.73 19.47 31.35
N GLY A 351 -33.04 18.19 31.54
CA GLY A 351 -34.41 17.70 31.76
C GLY A 351 -35.21 17.54 30.47
N ARG A 352 -34.58 17.69 29.27
CA ARG A 352 -35.30 17.52 27.99
C ARG A 352 -35.24 16.05 27.54
N THR A 353 -36.39 15.55 27.07
CA THR A 353 -36.47 14.23 26.45
C THR A 353 -35.87 14.31 25.01
N VAL A 354 -34.83 13.56 24.78
CA VAL A 354 -34.21 13.41 23.48
C VAL A 354 -34.55 12.03 22.93
N SER A 355 -34.98 11.97 21.67
CA SER A 355 -35.26 10.72 20.97
C SER A 355 -34.28 10.53 19.80
N GLY A 356 -33.92 9.29 19.54
CA GLY A 356 -33.07 8.91 18.44
C GLY A 356 -33.39 7.52 17.90
N TYR A 357 -32.63 7.07 16.98
CA TYR A 357 -32.74 5.72 16.42
C TYR A 357 -31.36 5.07 16.41
N TYR A 358 -31.31 3.79 16.69
CA TYR A 358 -30.14 2.97 16.54
C TYR A 358 -30.48 1.70 15.73
N SER A 359 -29.49 1.04 15.24
CA SER A 359 -29.70 -0.26 14.56
C SER A 359 -29.13 -1.40 15.43
N PRO A 360 -29.93 -2.45 15.70
CA PRO A 360 -29.42 -3.67 16.34
C PRO A 360 -28.33 -4.38 15.53
N TYR A 361 -28.17 -4.01 14.27
CA TYR A 361 -27.18 -4.57 13.33
C TYR A 361 -25.97 -3.67 13.11
N GLU A 362 -25.86 -2.52 13.77
CA GLU A 362 -24.80 -1.54 13.53
C GLU A 362 -23.38 -2.10 13.79
N GLY A 363 -23.23 -2.94 14.80
CA GLY A 363 -21.96 -3.61 15.12
C GLY A 363 -21.69 -4.91 14.35
N GLN A 364 -22.57 -5.31 13.42
CA GLN A 364 -22.42 -6.55 12.68
C GLN A 364 -21.41 -6.43 11.54
N MET A 365 -20.88 -7.59 11.08
CA MET A 365 -19.78 -7.72 10.12
C MET A 365 -19.92 -6.90 8.82
N PHE A 366 -21.13 -6.80 8.29
CA PHE A 366 -21.42 -6.08 7.04
C PHE A 366 -22.30 -4.85 7.25
N GLY A 367 -22.56 -4.47 8.50
CA GLY A 367 -23.36 -3.31 8.84
C GLY A 367 -24.82 -3.39 8.41
N VAL A 368 -25.45 -2.23 8.32
CA VAL A 368 -26.87 -2.07 7.99
C VAL A 368 -27.02 -0.98 6.91
N PRO A 369 -28.00 -1.05 6.02
CA PRO A 369 -28.30 0.03 5.08
C PRO A 369 -28.57 1.34 5.82
N GLY A 370 -28.06 2.46 5.32
CA GLY A 370 -28.25 3.77 5.93
C GLY A 370 -29.71 4.18 6.03
N ARG A 371 -30.07 4.87 7.11
CA ARG A 371 -31.37 5.50 7.30
C ARG A 371 -31.47 6.75 6.45
N GLY A 372 -32.67 7.02 5.96
CA GLY A 372 -32.97 8.14 5.09
C GLY A 372 -32.92 7.77 3.61
N ARG A 373 -33.74 8.45 2.84
CA ARG A 373 -33.73 8.34 1.38
C ARG A 373 -32.38 8.76 0.82
N GLN A 374 -31.86 8.02 -0.12
CA GLN A 374 -30.60 8.35 -0.78
C GLN A 374 -30.85 8.70 -2.24
N GLY A 375 -30.19 9.74 -2.72
CA GLY A 375 -30.26 10.13 -4.12
C GLY A 375 -29.15 11.12 -4.44
N GLY A 376 -28.55 10.99 -5.60
CA GLY A 376 -27.45 11.88 -5.97
C GLY A 376 -27.20 11.91 -7.47
N ILE A 377 -26.79 13.07 -7.95
CA ILE A 377 -26.27 13.31 -9.29
C ILE A 377 -24.78 13.51 -9.17
N SER A 378 -23.99 12.73 -9.89
CA SER A 378 -22.55 12.91 -9.99
C SER A 378 -22.20 13.37 -11.40
N LEU A 379 -21.46 14.46 -11.50
CA LEU A 379 -20.97 15.04 -12.76
C LEU A 379 -19.45 14.96 -12.76
N ALA A 380 -18.87 14.42 -13.83
CA ALA A 380 -17.44 14.43 -14.01
C ALA A 380 -17.06 14.81 -15.46
N VAL A 381 -16.00 15.56 -15.59
CA VAL A 381 -15.41 15.99 -16.86
C VAL A 381 -13.94 15.67 -16.83
N ASP A 382 -13.51 14.75 -17.69
CA ASP A 382 -12.11 14.39 -17.89
C ASP A 382 -11.60 15.05 -19.17
N ASN A 383 -10.58 15.89 -19.06
CA ASN A 383 -9.96 16.56 -20.20
C ASN A 383 -8.55 16.02 -20.42
N ASN A 384 -8.20 15.81 -21.69
CA ASN A 384 -6.86 15.50 -22.13
C ASN A 384 -6.50 16.38 -23.33
N VAL A 385 -5.30 16.98 -23.31
CA VAL A 385 -4.81 17.85 -24.38
C VAL A 385 -3.46 17.33 -24.85
N GLU A 386 -3.42 16.93 -26.10
CA GLU A 386 -2.23 16.43 -26.79
C GLU A 386 -1.90 17.28 -28.01
N MET A 387 -0.62 17.43 -28.34
CA MET A 387 -0.18 18.06 -29.56
C MET A 387 0.68 17.15 -30.41
N LYS A 388 0.56 17.29 -31.73
CA LYS A 388 1.45 16.69 -32.71
C LYS A 388 2.55 17.69 -33.05
N VAL A 389 3.79 17.29 -32.82
CA VAL A 389 4.98 18.12 -33.07
C VAL A 389 5.84 17.46 -34.13
N ARG A 390 6.35 18.22 -35.09
CA ARG A 390 7.32 17.75 -36.08
C ARG A 390 8.62 17.35 -35.39
N SER A 391 9.11 16.16 -35.63
CA SER A 391 10.31 15.61 -35.00
C SER A 391 11.16 14.87 -36.03
N ASN A 392 12.38 15.32 -36.21
CA ASN A 392 13.35 14.64 -37.13
C ASN A 392 13.95 13.36 -36.48
N ALA A 393 13.64 13.10 -35.21
CA ALA A 393 14.16 11.95 -34.47
C ALA A 393 13.24 10.72 -34.55
N ASP A 394 12.05 10.84 -35.14
CA ASP A 394 11.06 9.78 -35.25
C ASP A 394 10.91 9.36 -36.69
N SER A 395 10.82 8.06 -36.96
CA SER A 395 10.68 7.51 -38.35
C SER A 395 9.41 8.01 -39.04
N SER A 396 8.40 8.40 -38.30
CA SER A 396 7.12 8.98 -38.79
C SER A 396 7.18 10.49 -39.01
N GLY A 397 8.30 11.17 -38.69
CA GLY A 397 8.42 12.63 -38.72
C GLY A 397 7.55 13.40 -37.73
N ILE A 398 6.76 12.70 -36.89
CA ILE A 398 5.75 13.31 -35.99
C ILE A 398 5.88 12.70 -34.59
N LYS A 399 6.03 13.54 -33.59
CA LYS A 399 6.02 13.15 -32.17
C LYS A 399 4.74 13.66 -31.50
N LYS A 400 4.06 12.76 -30.75
CA LYS A 400 2.94 13.15 -29.90
C LYS A 400 3.47 13.63 -28.56
N VAL A 401 3.05 14.79 -28.10
CA VAL A 401 3.40 15.39 -26.81
C VAL A 401 2.11 15.69 -26.06
N SER A 402 1.98 15.17 -24.86
CA SER A 402 0.87 15.50 -23.97
C SER A 402 1.15 16.85 -23.30
N LEU A 403 0.23 17.80 -23.43
CA LEU A 403 0.26 19.08 -22.72
C LEU A 403 -0.43 18.93 -21.37
N ILE A 404 -1.65 18.39 -21.39
CA ILE A 404 -2.42 18.03 -20.21
C ILE A 404 -2.71 16.54 -20.33
N ASP A 405 -2.03 15.74 -19.53
CA ASP A 405 -2.23 14.30 -19.53
C ASP A 405 -3.64 13.95 -19.05
N ARG A 406 -4.08 14.62 -17.98
CA ARG A 406 -5.43 14.51 -17.46
C ARG A 406 -5.79 15.72 -16.61
N LEU A 407 -6.97 16.29 -16.83
CA LEU A 407 -7.62 17.26 -15.95
C LEU A 407 -9.04 16.77 -15.67
N THR A 408 -9.27 16.30 -14.46
CA THR A 408 -10.57 15.80 -14.02
C THR A 408 -11.24 16.80 -13.10
N LEU A 409 -12.47 17.13 -13.40
CA LEU A 409 -13.36 17.97 -12.59
C LEU A 409 -14.51 17.08 -12.12
N ARG A 410 -14.81 17.06 -10.81
CA ARG A 410 -15.93 16.28 -10.24
C ARG A 410 -16.71 17.10 -9.24
N ILE A 411 -18.03 17.05 -9.37
CA ILE A 411 -18.96 17.64 -8.42
C ILE A 411 -20.19 16.74 -8.27
N ASN A 412 -20.73 16.67 -7.06
CA ASN A 412 -21.93 15.88 -6.78
C ASN A 412 -23.04 16.76 -6.23
N TYR A 413 -24.27 16.40 -6.55
CA TYR A 413 -25.46 17.03 -6.03
C TYR A 413 -26.30 15.98 -5.32
N ASN A 414 -26.54 16.15 -4.02
CA ASN A 414 -27.40 15.27 -3.23
C ASN A 414 -28.85 15.70 -3.37
N THR A 415 -29.66 14.85 -4.03
CA THR A 415 -31.09 15.13 -4.27
C THR A 415 -31.98 14.83 -3.05
N ALA A 416 -31.45 14.08 -2.09
CA ALA A 416 -32.16 13.65 -0.89
C ALA A 416 -31.86 14.54 0.32
N ALA A 417 -30.85 15.40 0.28
CA ALA A 417 -30.52 16.31 1.35
C ALA A 417 -31.43 17.55 1.34
N ASP A 418 -31.81 18.03 2.54
CA ASP A 418 -32.59 19.25 2.68
C ASP A 418 -31.72 20.52 2.56
N SER A 419 -30.46 20.43 2.98
CA SER A 419 -29.48 21.50 2.96
C SER A 419 -28.11 21.03 2.45
N PHE A 420 -27.24 21.94 2.04
CA PHE A 420 -25.87 21.65 1.56
C PHE A 420 -25.80 20.59 0.47
N ARG A 421 -26.68 20.69 -0.52
CA ARG A 421 -26.88 19.68 -1.57
C ARG A 421 -25.68 19.48 -2.47
N TRP A 422 -24.84 20.50 -2.67
CA TRP A 422 -23.63 20.43 -3.49
C TRP A 422 -22.44 19.94 -2.69
N SER A 423 -21.67 19.03 -3.25
CA SER A 423 -20.37 18.66 -2.70
C SER A 423 -19.32 19.73 -3.02
N ASP A 424 -18.16 19.63 -2.38
CA ASP A 424 -16.98 20.38 -2.81
C ASP A 424 -16.59 19.94 -4.23
N LEU A 425 -16.07 20.89 -5.05
CA LEU A 425 -15.56 20.61 -6.38
C LEU A 425 -14.15 20.03 -6.28
N SER A 426 -13.96 18.82 -6.76
CA SER A 426 -12.64 18.17 -6.86
C SER A 426 -12.02 18.42 -8.23
N VAL A 427 -10.77 18.81 -8.23
CA VAL A 427 -9.99 19.09 -9.45
C VAL A 427 -8.68 18.29 -9.35
N ASP A 428 -8.44 17.37 -10.27
CA ASP A 428 -7.20 16.62 -10.39
C ASP A 428 -6.52 16.95 -11.72
N LEU A 429 -5.32 17.52 -11.63
CA LEU A 429 -4.51 17.90 -12.79
C LEU A 429 -3.24 17.06 -12.83
N ARG A 430 -3.03 16.38 -13.95
CA ARG A 430 -1.80 15.65 -14.24
C ARG A 430 -1.14 16.24 -15.50
N LEU A 431 0.07 16.75 -15.34
CA LEU A 431 0.91 17.27 -16.40
C LEU A 431 2.10 16.35 -16.62
N LYS A 432 2.54 16.21 -17.86
CA LYS A 432 3.76 15.49 -18.22
C LYS A 432 4.76 16.47 -18.83
N LEU A 433 5.69 16.93 -18.01
CA LEU A 433 6.75 17.85 -18.41
C LEU A 433 8.00 17.06 -18.82
N GLY A 434 8.03 16.63 -20.09
CA GLY A 434 9.09 15.73 -20.58
C GLY A 434 9.00 14.34 -19.94
N SER A 435 10.03 13.94 -19.22
CA SER A 435 10.05 12.69 -18.45
C SER A 435 9.44 12.85 -17.03
N PHE A 436 9.00 14.05 -16.67
CA PHE A 436 8.60 14.43 -15.33
C PHE A 436 7.07 14.51 -15.20
N PRO A 437 6.41 13.63 -14.41
CA PRO A 437 4.99 13.73 -14.12
C PRO A 437 4.76 14.68 -12.93
N LEU A 438 3.96 15.73 -13.13
CA LEU A 438 3.47 16.61 -12.07
C LEU A 438 1.99 16.32 -11.84
N GLN A 439 1.64 15.99 -10.61
CA GLN A 439 0.26 15.78 -10.19
C GLN A 439 -0.14 16.81 -9.14
N LEU A 440 -1.24 17.52 -9.40
CA LEU A 440 -1.85 18.49 -8.52
C LEU A 440 -3.27 18.06 -8.26
N SER A 441 -3.66 17.94 -7.00
CA SER A 441 -5.05 17.72 -6.60
C SER A 441 -5.55 18.93 -5.84
N GLY A 442 -6.79 19.35 -6.08
CA GLY A 442 -7.41 20.48 -5.40
C GLY A 442 -8.85 20.18 -5.04
N VAL A 443 -9.25 20.55 -3.84
CA VAL A 443 -10.64 20.53 -3.38
C VAL A 443 -11.07 21.97 -3.18
N PHE A 444 -12.17 22.33 -3.82
CA PHE A 444 -12.70 23.70 -3.78
C PHE A 444 -14.04 23.68 -3.05
N ASP A 445 -14.11 24.44 -1.97
CA ASP A 445 -15.33 24.62 -1.18
C ASP A 445 -16.37 25.41 -1.96
N THR A 446 -17.54 24.82 -2.12
CA THR A 446 -18.67 25.39 -2.87
C THR A 446 -19.52 26.34 -2.06
N TYR A 447 -19.36 26.36 -0.73
CA TYR A 447 -20.15 27.17 0.18
C TYR A 447 -19.33 28.29 0.81
N THR A 448 -20.05 29.28 1.38
CA THR A 448 -19.48 30.37 2.18
C THR A 448 -19.63 30.07 3.65
N TYR A 449 -18.90 30.83 4.48
CA TYR A 449 -18.93 30.70 5.92
C TYR A 449 -19.51 31.95 6.57
N GLY A 450 -20.23 31.75 7.66
CA GLY A 450 -20.59 32.73 8.65
C GLY A 450 -19.79 32.52 9.93
N TYR A 451 -19.92 33.44 10.87
CA TYR A 451 -19.29 33.39 12.17
C TYR A 451 -20.30 33.71 13.24
N ASP A 452 -20.44 32.84 14.22
CA ASP A 452 -21.26 33.09 15.42
C ASP A 452 -20.39 33.70 16.52
N ALA A 453 -20.60 34.99 16.79
CA ALA A 453 -19.83 35.71 17.76
C ALA A 453 -20.11 35.24 19.24
N ALA A 454 -21.26 34.62 19.48
CA ALA A 454 -21.62 34.13 20.81
C ALA A 454 -20.89 32.81 21.16
N THR A 455 -20.73 31.93 20.21
CA THR A 455 -20.07 30.63 20.39
C THR A 455 -18.62 30.62 19.94
N GLY A 456 -18.18 31.63 19.18
CA GLY A 456 -16.83 31.65 18.61
C GLY A 456 -16.59 30.64 17.48
N VAL A 457 -17.65 30.02 16.93
CA VAL A 457 -17.55 28.93 15.98
C VAL A 457 -17.98 29.39 14.56
N PRO A 458 -17.16 29.10 13.51
CA PRO A 458 -17.59 29.34 12.15
C PRO A 458 -18.62 28.27 11.72
N TYR A 459 -19.61 28.68 10.95
CA TYR A 459 -20.62 27.80 10.37
C TYR A 459 -20.72 27.97 8.86
N ARG A 460 -21.11 26.93 8.13
CA ARG A 460 -21.38 27.01 6.69
C ARG A 460 -22.74 27.62 6.44
N ILE A 461 -22.85 28.45 5.39
CA ILE A 461 -24.09 29.05 4.92
C ILE A 461 -24.59 28.19 3.76
N ASP A 462 -25.88 27.76 3.80
CA ASP A 462 -26.50 26.94 2.75
C ASP A 462 -26.87 27.77 1.50
N LYS A 463 -25.89 28.49 0.98
CA LYS A 463 -25.96 29.17 -0.32
C LYS A 463 -24.65 28.95 -1.06
N PRO A 464 -24.67 28.31 -2.22
CA PRO A 464 -23.48 28.12 -3.03
C PRO A 464 -22.79 29.44 -3.38
N ARG A 465 -21.47 29.45 -3.47
CA ARG A 465 -20.65 30.65 -3.76
C ARG A 465 -21.04 31.34 -5.05
N TRP A 466 -21.43 30.61 -6.08
CA TRP A 466 -21.87 31.19 -7.36
C TRP A 466 -23.19 31.96 -7.25
N GLN A 467 -24.08 31.58 -6.33
CA GLN A 467 -25.30 32.36 -6.05
C GLN A 467 -25.02 33.67 -5.32
N MET A 468 -23.88 33.74 -4.64
CA MET A 468 -23.44 34.95 -3.93
C MET A 468 -22.42 35.78 -4.73
N GLY A 469 -22.19 35.46 -6.01
CA GLY A 469 -21.23 36.17 -6.86
C GLY A 469 -19.76 35.97 -6.46
N LYS A 470 -19.46 34.97 -5.63
CA LYS A 470 -18.10 34.68 -5.10
C LYS A 470 -17.35 33.62 -5.89
N GLY A 471 -17.75 33.32 -7.17
CA GLY A 471 -17.14 32.33 -8.05
C GLY A 471 -17.61 30.90 -7.78
N LEU A 472 -17.05 29.93 -8.52
CA LEU A 472 -17.48 28.52 -8.46
C LEU A 472 -17.02 27.78 -7.20
N GLY A 473 -15.89 28.17 -6.62
CA GLY A 473 -15.35 27.54 -5.42
C GLY A 473 -14.14 28.28 -4.88
N ARG A 474 -13.83 28.07 -3.61
CA ARG A 474 -12.60 28.55 -2.96
C ARG A 474 -11.72 27.34 -2.66
N LEU A 475 -10.45 27.42 -2.98
CA LEU A 475 -9.51 26.36 -2.71
C LEU A 475 -9.51 26.03 -1.20
N ARG A 476 -10.00 24.85 -0.85
CA ARG A 476 -10.05 24.33 0.53
C ARG A 476 -8.77 23.62 0.89
N SER A 477 -8.30 22.78 -0.01
CA SER A 477 -7.03 22.09 0.13
C SER A 477 -6.46 21.74 -1.23
N THR A 478 -5.15 21.77 -1.34
CA THR A 478 -4.41 21.22 -2.48
C THR A 478 -3.19 20.49 -1.97
N GLY A 479 -2.76 19.47 -2.69
CA GLY A 479 -1.57 18.73 -2.38
C GLY A 479 -0.81 18.36 -3.64
N THR A 480 0.51 18.39 -3.55
CA THR A 480 1.39 17.90 -4.59
C THR A 480 2.51 17.08 -3.97
N ALA A 481 2.86 16.00 -4.64
CA ALA A 481 4.01 15.18 -4.31
C ALA A 481 4.96 15.20 -5.50
N PHE A 482 6.20 15.44 -5.22
CA PHE A 482 7.25 15.49 -6.20
C PHE A 482 8.39 14.59 -5.78
N SER A 483 8.84 13.68 -6.62
CA SER A 483 10.04 12.89 -6.37
C SER A 483 10.96 12.92 -7.58
N TYR A 484 12.24 13.09 -7.30
CA TYR A 484 13.27 13.09 -8.33
C TYR A 484 14.51 12.35 -7.85
N THR A 485 15.08 11.53 -8.73
CA THR A 485 16.31 10.81 -8.45
C THR A 485 17.44 11.35 -9.32
N PHE A 486 18.46 11.88 -8.66
CA PHE A 486 19.69 12.33 -9.28
C PHE A 486 20.68 11.17 -9.36
N THR A 487 21.32 11.01 -10.51
CA THR A 487 22.40 10.03 -10.75
C THR A 487 23.52 10.70 -11.54
N ASN A 488 24.67 10.04 -11.67
CA ASN A 488 25.77 10.52 -12.51
C ASN A 488 25.31 10.90 -13.94
N ASP A 489 24.43 10.10 -14.53
CA ASP A 489 23.93 10.36 -15.89
C ASP A 489 23.01 11.58 -15.95
N THR A 490 22.31 11.88 -14.87
CA THR A 490 21.47 13.07 -14.78
C THR A 490 22.31 14.34 -14.83
N PHE A 491 23.41 14.37 -14.10
CA PHE A 491 24.35 15.49 -14.11
C PHE A 491 25.09 15.62 -15.45
N LYS A 492 25.56 14.52 -16.04
CA LYS A 492 26.16 14.55 -17.36
C LYS A 492 25.21 15.14 -18.41
N LYS A 493 23.92 14.78 -18.38
CA LYS A 493 22.91 15.33 -19.31
C LYS A 493 22.58 16.81 -19.05
N LEU A 494 22.70 17.28 -17.82
CA LEU A 494 22.43 18.69 -17.46
C LEU A 494 23.59 19.63 -17.84
N PHE A 495 24.82 19.13 -17.76
CA PHE A 495 26.03 19.94 -17.97
C PHE A 495 26.77 19.64 -19.28
N SER A 496 26.40 18.59 -20.05
CA SER A 496 26.94 18.38 -21.40
C SER A 496 26.47 19.49 -22.33
N ARG A 497 27.40 20.28 -22.83
CA ARG A 497 27.19 21.28 -23.90
C ARG A 497 26.64 20.59 -25.14
N LYS A 498 25.83 21.28 -25.89
CA LYS A 498 25.06 20.86 -27.08
C LYS A 498 25.92 20.26 -28.23
N GLY A 499 27.26 20.16 -28.12
CA GLY A 499 28.19 19.66 -29.11
C GLY A 499 28.45 18.13 -29.10
N ASP A 500 28.22 17.47 -27.92
CA ASP A 500 28.55 16.04 -27.73
C ASP A 500 27.40 15.07 -28.06
N LYS A 501 26.35 15.53 -28.74
CA LYS A 501 25.13 14.71 -28.98
C LYS A 501 25.26 13.73 -30.16
N ASP A 502 26.26 13.88 -30.99
CA ASP A 502 26.39 13.02 -32.18
C ASP A 502 27.21 11.74 -31.90
N ASP A 503 28.08 11.75 -30.90
CA ASP A 503 28.90 10.57 -30.55
C ASP A 503 28.18 9.56 -29.64
N GLU A 504 27.15 9.97 -28.88
CA GLU A 504 26.35 9.04 -28.07
C GLU A 504 25.28 8.27 -28.86
N LYS A 505 24.84 8.80 -30.03
CA LYS A 505 23.86 8.09 -30.87
C LYS A 505 24.47 6.90 -31.63
N SER A 506 25.78 6.90 -31.89
CA SER A 506 26.46 5.78 -32.48
C SER A 506 26.68 4.61 -31.49
N LYS A 507 26.88 4.91 -30.20
CA LYS A 507 27.07 3.89 -29.15
C LYS A 507 25.77 3.24 -28.64
N GLN A 508 24.62 3.88 -28.84
CA GLN A 508 23.31 3.33 -28.44
C GLN A 508 22.68 2.43 -29.53
N LYS A 509 23.12 2.57 -30.79
CA LYS A 509 22.68 1.71 -31.88
C LYS A 509 23.35 0.32 -31.89
N GLU A 510 24.49 0.17 -31.23
CA GLU A 510 25.17 -1.12 -31.07
C GLU A 510 24.73 -1.95 -29.87
N ARG A 511 23.97 -1.38 -28.94
CA ARG A 511 23.43 -2.08 -27.73
C ARG A 511 21.99 -2.58 -27.85
N GLY A 512 21.32 -2.32 -28.95
CA GLY A 512 19.89 -2.61 -29.14
C GLY A 512 19.58 -3.81 -30.07
N SER A 513 20.55 -4.63 -30.43
CA SER A 513 20.34 -5.72 -31.43
C SER A 513 20.60 -7.15 -30.94
N ASP A 514 20.80 -7.37 -29.63
CA ASP A 514 21.08 -8.72 -29.10
C ASP A 514 20.13 -9.18 -27.96
N GLU A 515 18.85 -8.91 -28.08
CA GLU A 515 17.83 -9.62 -27.27
C GLU A 515 16.64 -9.98 -28.17
N ASN A 516 16.80 -11.08 -28.92
CA ASN A 516 15.75 -12.02 -29.34
C ASN A 516 16.30 -12.94 -30.41
N ALA A 517 16.76 -14.10 -30.04
CA ALA A 517 16.82 -15.25 -30.93
C ALA A 517 16.65 -16.53 -30.11
N ASP A 518 15.54 -17.11 -30.38
CA ASP A 518 14.92 -18.35 -30.03
C ASP A 518 15.82 -19.58 -30.21
N GLU A 519 15.62 -20.56 -29.35
CA GLU A 519 16.16 -21.92 -29.43
C GLU A 519 15.62 -22.66 -30.66
N THR A 520 16.48 -23.15 -31.52
CA THR A 520 16.23 -24.42 -32.23
C THR A 520 17.54 -25.15 -32.58
N ASN A 521 17.57 -26.39 -32.12
CA ASN A 521 18.50 -27.47 -32.45
C ASN A 521 18.77 -27.64 -33.95
N SER A 522 20.04 -27.87 -34.29
CA SER A 522 20.42 -29.04 -35.14
C SER A 522 21.93 -29.16 -35.25
N THR A 523 22.38 -30.38 -35.00
CA THR A 523 23.65 -31.03 -35.32
C THR A 523 24.11 -30.78 -36.76
N ASP A 524 25.42 -30.49 -37.01
CA ASP A 524 26.31 -31.32 -37.80
C ASP A 524 27.73 -30.74 -37.93
N GLU A 525 28.64 -31.64 -38.20
CA GLU A 525 30.11 -31.68 -38.14
C GLU A 525 30.90 -30.75 -39.08
N LYS A 526 32.03 -30.21 -38.55
CA LYS A 526 33.43 -29.95 -39.00
C LYS A 526 33.75 -29.76 -40.50
N PRO A 527 34.87 -29.07 -40.91
CA PRO A 527 36.17 -28.95 -40.22
C PRO A 527 36.92 -27.60 -40.31
N ALA A 528 38.03 -27.58 -39.55
CA ALA A 528 39.03 -26.57 -39.31
C ALA A 528 39.64 -25.84 -40.52
N ARG A 529 39.93 -24.53 -40.33
CA ARG A 529 41.25 -23.86 -40.58
C ARG A 529 41.14 -22.35 -40.35
N GLY A 530 42.11 -21.81 -39.61
CA GLY A 530 42.44 -20.40 -39.71
C GLY A 530 42.45 -19.67 -38.35
N THR A 531 43.53 -19.85 -37.63
CA THR A 531 43.93 -19.00 -36.50
C THR A 531 44.05 -17.56 -36.95
N ARG A 532 43.02 -16.77 -36.76
CA ARG A 532 43.13 -15.31 -36.62
C ARG A 532 43.06 -14.99 -35.15
N LEU A 533 44.16 -14.57 -34.58
CA LEU A 533 44.26 -13.88 -33.31
C LEU A 533 43.20 -12.79 -33.29
N ARG A 534 42.08 -13.03 -32.60
CA ARG A 534 41.19 -11.96 -32.14
C ARG A 534 42.04 -11.12 -31.21
N GLN A 535 42.47 -9.95 -31.67
CA GLN A 535 42.89 -8.90 -30.77
C GLN A 535 41.82 -8.75 -29.74
N ALA A 536 42.18 -9.04 -28.48
CA ALA A 536 41.35 -8.74 -27.33
C ALA A 536 40.96 -7.26 -27.43
N LYS A 537 39.66 -7.00 -27.53
CA LYS A 537 39.10 -5.66 -27.35
C LYS A 537 39.66 -5.18 -26.02
N LYS A 538 40.57 -4.25 -26.09
CA LYS A 538 41.10 -3.54 -24.93
C LYS A 538 39.87 -2.99 -24.23
N ASP A 539 39.49 -3.57 -23.11
CA ASP A 539 38.56 -2.95 -22.21
C ASP A 539 39.20 -1.62 -21.78
N ASP A 540 38.63 -0.53 -22.26
CA ASP A 540 39.09 0.83 -22.04
C ASP A 540 38.56 1.29 -20.61
N THR A 541 38.88 0.48 -19.64
CA THR A 541 38.86 0.84 -18.20
C THR A 541 40.31 1.13 -17.78
N GLY A 542 40.89 2.13 -18.44
CA GLY A 542 42.13 2.72 -17.93
C GLY A 542 41.81 3.24 -16.52
N GLU A 543 42.35 2.58 -15.50
CA GLU A 543 42.22 3.00 -14.10
C GLU A 543 42.81 4.40 -13.87
N TYR A 544 43.60 4.90 -14.83
CA TYR A 544 44.31 6.20 -14.77
C TYR A 544 44.11 6.96 -16.06
N ASP A 545 43.91 8.27 -15.98
CA ASP A 545 43.89 9.16 -17.13
C ASP A 545 45.30 9.39 -17.69
N ALA A 546 45.44 10.17 -18.79
CA ALA A 546 46.71 10.45 -19.45
C ALA A 546 47.70 11.18 -18.53
N ASP A 547 47.21 11.85 -17.48
CA ASP A 547 48.00 12.60 -16.50
C ASP A 547 48.30 11.78 -15.23
N GLY A 548 47.91 10.48 -15.21
CA GLY A 548 48.18 9.56 -14.11
C GLY A 548 47.23 9.63 -12.94
N TYR A 549 46.10 10.34 -13.08
CA TYR A 549 45.07 10.38 -12.06
C TYR A 549 44.11 9.20 -12.19
N TYR A 550 43.72 8.64 -11.06
CA TYR A 550 42.77 7.54 -11.01
C TYR A 550 41.35 7.99 -11.51
N ASN A 551 40.90 7.45 -12.61
CA ASN A 551 39.62 7.81 -13.22
C ASN A 551 38.47 7.09 -12.53
N ALA A 552 38.18 7.47 -11.27
CA ALA A 552 37.10 6.89 -10.48
C ALA A 552 35.78 7.58 -10.78
N THR A 553 34.95 6.97 -11.56
CA THR A 553 33.53 7.33 -11.58
C THR A 553 32.87 6.76 -10.32
N VAL A 554 32.66 7.60 -9.32
CA VAL A 554 31.93 7.23 -8.10
C VAL A 554 30.43 7.07 -8.46
N PRO A 555 29.88 5.85 -8.49
CA PRO A 555 28.46 5.68 -8.73
C PRO A 555 27.68 6.13 -7.48
N TRP A 556 26.76 7.07 -7.69
CA TRP A 556 25.87 7.54 -6.64
C TRP A 556 24.46 7.76 -7.18
N SER A 557 23.49 7.66 -6.29
CA SER A 557 22.11 8.04 -6.51
C SER A 557 21.60 8.82 -5.31
N PHE A 558 20.86 9.87 -5.56
CA PHE A 558 20.23 10.69 -4.53
C PHE A 558 18.79 10.97 -4.93
N SER A 559 17.84 10.52 -4.14
CA SER A 559 16.41 10.71 -4.37
C SER A 559 15.86 11.70 -3.35
N LEU A 560 15.16 12.69 -3.86
CA LEU A 560 14.41 13.67 -3.09
C LEU A 560 12.93 13.47 -3.35
N SER A 561 12.14 13.38 -2.29
CA SER A 561 10.68 13.34 -2.35
C SER A 561 10.13 14.49 -1.50
N TYR A 562 9.56 15.47 -2.17
CA TYR A 562 8.97 16.64 -1.51
C TYR A 562 7.45 16.52 -1.58
N ASN A 563 6.80 16.62 -0.42
CA ASN A 563 5.35 16.63 -0.30
C ASN A 563 4.92 17.97 0.28
N MET A 564 4.01 18.63 -0.39
CA MET A 564 3.41 19.89 0.04
C MET A 564 1.90 19.75 0.07
N SER A 565 1.28 20.21 1.13
CA SER A 565 -0.17 20.41 1.21
C SER A 565 -0.49 21.81 1.70
N LEU A 566 -1.41 22.46 1.01
CA LEU A 566 -2.00 23.73 1.38
C LEU A 566 -3.44 23.45 1.78
N GLY A 567 -3.88 23.93 2.92
CA GLY A 567 -5.24 23.72 3.41
C GLY A 567 -5.73 24.85 4.29
N TYR A 568 -6.97 24.74 4.74
CA TYR A 568 -7.53 25.66 5.72
C TYR A 568 -6.81 25.50 7.07
N GLY A 569 -6.40 26.64 7.63
CA GLY A 569 -5.85 26.77 8.97
C GLY A 569 -6.87 27.46 9.92
N SER A 570 -6.45 28.52 10.61
CA SER A 570 -7.30 29.31 11.50
C SER A 570 -8.36 30.09 10.73
N PHE A 571 -9.57 30.20 11.29
CA PHE A 571 -10.64 31.01 10.74
C PHE A 571 -10.42 32.50 11.08
N ASN A 572 -10.65 33.36 10.10
CA ASN A 572 -10.61 34.81 10.28
C ASN A 572 -12.06 35.36 10.36
N PRO A 573 -12.54 35.80 11.55
CA PRO A 573 -13.90 36.28 11.70
C PRO A 573 -14.22 37.58 10.90
N GLN A 574 -13.22 38.43 10.67
CA GLN A 574 -13.40 39.68 9.95
C GLN A 574 -13.62 39.45 8.46
N LYS A 575 -12.91 38.49 7.87
CA LYS A 575 -13.02 38.12 6.46
C LYS A 575 -14.07 37.05 6.20
N LEU A 576 -14.60 36.42 7.25
CA LEU A 576 -15.47 35.25 7.18
C LEU A 576 -14.86 34.11 6.35
N GLU A 577 -13.54 33.91 6.50
CA GLU A 577 -12.79 32.97 5.68
C GLU A 577 -11.66 32.31 6.48
N TYR A 578 -11.29 31.09 6.10
CA TYR A 578 -10.12 30.41 6.66
C TYR A 578 -8.83 30.99 6.08
N ASN A 579 -7.83 31.21 6.92
CA ASN A 579 -6.46 31.46 6.47
C ASN A 579 -5.88 30.16 5.91
N TYR A 580 -4.94 30.28 4.98
CA TYR A 580 -4.25 29.11 4.46
C TYR A 580 -3.06 28.72 5.35
N GLN A 581 -2.90 27.43 5.54
CA GLN A 581 -1.73 26.84 6.20
C GLN A 581 -1.04 25.89 5.22
N ILE A 582 0.27 26.09 5.06
CA ILE A 582 1.11 25.22 4.24
C ILE A 582 1.77 24.21 5.19
N ARG A 583 1.69 22.93 4.85
CA ARG A 583 2.42 21.86 5.49
C ARG A 583 3.29 21.18 4.45
N HIS A 584 4.55 21.01 4.75
CA HIS A 584 5.47 20.40 3.80
C HIS A 584 6.54 19.59 4.51
N ASN A 585 6.95 18.51 3.88
CA ASN A 585 8.05 17.68 4.33
C ASN A 585 8.93 17.27 3.14
N LEU A 586 10.18 17.00 3.43
CA LEU A 586 11.16 16.54 2.46
C LEU A 586 11.72 15.20 2.94
N SER A 587 11.51 14.15 2.17
CA SER A 587 12.19 12.87 2.38
C SER A 587 13.36 12.77 1.40
N PHE A 588 14.48 12.28 1.88
CA PHE A 588 15.67 12.11 1.07
C PHE A 588 16.26 10.72 1.31
N SER A 589 16.79 10.13 0.26
CA SER A 589 17.54 8.88 0.34
C SER A 589 18.68 8.89 -0.66
N GLY A 590 19.77 8.24 -0.32
CA GLY A 590 20.91 8.17 -1.20
C GLY A 590 21.72 6.92 -1.01
N ASN A 591 22.45 6.58 -2.07
CA ASN A 591 23.44 5.52 -2.07
C ASN A 591 24.70 6.04 -2.78
N ILE A 592 25.84 5.85 -2.15
CA ILE A 592 27.15 6.29 -2.66
C ILE A 592 28.10 5.10 -2.54
N LYS A 593 28.82 4.80 -3.61
CA LYS A 593 29.90 3.81 -3.64
C LYS A 593 31.22 4.50 -3.91
N PRO A 594 31.91 5.03 -2.87
CA PRO A 594 33.17 5.77 -3.05
C PRO A 594 34.27 4.93 -3.72
N THR A 595 34.27 3.63 -3.47
CA THR A 595 35.10 2.64 -4.15
C THR A 595 34.30 1.35 -4.39
N LYS A 596 34.86 0.39 -5.14
CA LYS A 596 34.24 -0.94 -5.37
C LYS A 596 33.92 -1.67 -4.07
N ASN A 597 34.61 -1.38 -2.99
CA ASN A 597 34.49 -2.06 -1.71
C ASN A 597 33.65 -1.33 -0.66
N TRP A 598 33.27 -0.09 -0.90
CA TRP A 598 32.43 0.71 -0.01
C TRP A 598 31.04 0.90 -0.57
N ASN A 599 30.03 0.76 0.27
CA ASN A 599 28.65 1.13 -0.01
C ASN A 599 28.09 1.89 1.19
N ILE A 600 27.68 3.12 0.97
CA ILE A 600 27.07 4.00 1.95
C ILE A 600 25.67 4.30 1.49
N SER A 601 24.66 3.92 2.27
CA SER A 601 23.27 4.25 2.04
C SER A 601 22.71 5.05 3.21
N PHE A 602 21.91 6.04 2.90
CA PHE A 602 21.22 6.84 3.91
C PHE A 602 19.82 7.18 3.47
N ASN A 603 18.93 7.32 4.42
CA ASN A 603 17.58 7.84 4.23
C ASN A 603 17.21 8.73 5.43
N GLY A 604 16.35 9.70 5.18
CA GLY A 604 15.89 10.60 6.22
C GLY A 604 14.70 11.44 5.77
N SER A 605 14.13 12.15 6.72
CA SER A 605 13.05 13.10 6.48
C SER A 605 13.30 14.40 7.26
N TYR A 606 13.06 15.52 6.59
CA TYR A 606 13.14 16.87 7.17
C TYR A 606 11.73 17.44 7.29
N ASP A 607 11.37 17.84 8.48
CA ASP A 607 10.12 18.50 8.82
C ASP A 607 10.37 20.01 8.86
N PHE A 608 9.75 20.74 7.95
CA PHE A 608 9.91 22.19 7.85
C PHE A 608 9.16 22.96 8.96
N GLU A 609 8.11 22.38 9.53
CA GLU A 609 7.36 22.99 10.64
C GLU A 609 8.19 22.91 11.92
N ALA A 610 8.74 21.73 12.21
CA ALA A 610 9.64 21.51 13.33
C ALA A 610 11.08 21.99 13.07
N LYS A 611 11.42 22.39 11.83
CA LYS A 611 12.74 22.84 11.36
C LYS A 611 13.87 21.88 11.73
N LYS A 612 13.60 20.56 11.70
CA LYS A 612 14.57 19.53 12.08
C LYS A 612 14.42 18.28 11.23
N ILE A 613 15.48 17.49 11.19
CA ILE A 613 15.43 16.14 10.66
C ILE A 613 14.66 15.28 11.67
N SER A 614 13.51 14.74 11.26
CA SER A 614 12.62 13.93 12.11
C SER A 614 13.14 12.51 12.28
N HIS A 615 13.74 11.97 11.24
CA HIS A 615 14.33 10.64 11.22
C HIS A 615 15.48 10.58 10.22
N MET A 616 16.54 9.84 10.57
CA MET A 616 17.65 9.55 9.66
C MET A 616 18.25 8.19 9.99
N THR A 617 18.54 7.39 8.98
CA THR A 617 19.33 6.16 9.10
C THR A 617 20.49 6.21 8.12
N CYS A 618 21.63 5.69 8.53
CA CYS A 618 22.83 5.57 7.70
C CYS A 618 23.37 4.15 7.84
N THR A 619 23.62 3.49 6.72
CA THR A 619 24.25 2.17 6.69
C THR A 619 25.51 2.23 5.84
N ILE A 620 26.62 1.84 6.44
CA ILE A 620 27.94 1.82 5.82
C ILE A 620 28.36 0.35 5.73
N THR A 621 28.71 -0.11 4.54
CA THR A 621 29.22 -1.47 4.33
C THR A 621 30.56 -1.39 3.61
N ARG A 622 31.53 -2.15 4.10
CA ARG A 622 32.88 -2.27 3.49
C ARG A 622 33.25 -3.74 3.31
N ASN A 623 33.62 -4.10 2.10
CA ASN A 623 34.23 -5.39 1.83
C ASN A 623 35.75 -5.30 1.97
N LEU A 624 36.30 -6.09 2.88
CA LEU A 624 37.72 -6.16 3.22
C LEU A 624 38.37 -7.44 2.65
N HIS A 625 37.93 -7.91 1.48
CA HIS A 625 38.37 -9.14 0.82
C HIS A 625 37.95 -10.41 1.57
N CYS A 626 38.53 -10.69 2.73
CA CYS A 626 38.18 -11.85 3.57
C CYS A 626 37.04 -11.58 4.55
N PHE A 627 36.76 -10.32 4.84
CA PHE A 627 35.76 -9.87 5.81
C PHE A 627 34.81 -8.86 5.20
N THR A 628 33.57 -8.85 5.66
CA THR A 628 32.62 -7.76 5.42
C THR A 628 32.35 -7.05 6.74
N MET A 629 32.54 -5.74 6.74
CA MET A 629 32.25 -4.85 7.84
C MET A 629 30.98 -4.07 7.51
N SER A 630 30.04 -3.99 8.43
CA SER A 630 28.82 -3.16 8.29
C SER A 630 28.58 -2.36 9.57
N ALA A 631 28.18 -1.11 9.39
CA ALA A 631 27.75 -0.23 10.46
C ALA A 631 26.42 0.39 10.10
N SER A 632 25.43 0.28 10.98
CA SER A 632 24.12 0.94 10.86
C SER A 632 23.97 1.93 11.99
N ILE A 633 23.61 3.17 11.66
CA ILE A 633 23.58 4.30 12.61
C ILE A 633 22.23 5.00 12.46
N ILE A 634 21.55 5.26 13.55
CA ILE A 634 20.37 6.12 13.66
C ILE A 634 20.76 7.36 14.49
N PRO A 635 21.29 8.43 13.87
CA PRO A 635 21.82 9.59 14.60
C PRO A 635 20.73 10.52 15.13
N VAL A 636 19.53 10.47 14.54
CA VAL A 636 18.43 11.41 14.82
C VAL A 636 17.14 10.65 15.04
N GLY A 637 16.31 11.14 15.95
CA GLY A 637 15.04 10.54 16.33
C GLY A 637 14.99 10.14 17.79
N PRO A 638 13.87 9.60 18.28
CA PRO A 638 13.71 9.19 19.67
C PRO A 638 14.57 7.95 20.05
N TRP A 639 15.04 7.22 19.04
CA TRP A 639 15.77 5.96 19.20
C TRP A 639 17.15 6.01 18.53
N LYS A 640 18.02 6.89 19.05
CA LYS A 640 19.42 6.97 18.59
C LYS A 640 20.13 5.66 18.91
N SER A 641 20.76 5.04 17.92
CA SER A 641 21.39 3.73 18.09
C SER A 641 22.45 3.49 17.03
N TYR A 642 23.36 2.56 17.30
CA TYR A 642 24.28 2.03 16.30
C TYR A 642 24.41 0.52 16.42
N ALA A 643 24.71 -0.13 15.31
CA ALA A 643 25.11 -1.52 15.23
C ALA A 643 26.32 -1.62 14.33
N PHE A 644 27.31 -2.35 14.77
CA PHE A 644 28.54 -2.66 14.05
C PHE A 644 28.69 -4.18 13.94
N SER A 645 29.04 -4.66 12.76
CA SER A 645 29.23 -6.08 12.50
C SER A 645 30.47 -6.32 11.61
N VAL A 646 31.27 -7.31 11.95
CA VAL A 646 32.34 -7.84 11.09
C VAL A 646 32.10 -9.32 10.91
N ALA A 647 32.01 -9.76 9.66
CA ALA A 647 31.76 -11.16 9.33
C ALA A 647 32.76 -11.67 8.28
N VAL A 648 33.13 -12.93 8.36
CA VAL A 648 34.03 -13.59 7.40
C VAL A 648 33.29 -13.89 6.10
N ASN A 649 33.91 -13.65 4.94
CA ASN A 649 33.32 -13.87 3.62
C ASN A 649 33.39 -15.33 3.16
N SER A 650 34.17 -16.20 3.85
CA SER A 650 34.30 -17.62 3.51
C SER A 650 32.98 -18.37 3.74
N SER A 651 32.58 -19.19 2.79
CA SER A 651 31.39 -20.04 2.92
C SER A 651 31.47 -21.05 4.06
N LEU A 652 32.68 -21.49 4.40
CA LEU A 652 32.96 -22.42 5.50
C LEU A 652 32.97 -21.74 6.88
N LEU A 653 33.30 -20.43 6.94
CA LEU A 653 33.43 -19.67 8.18
C LEU A 653 32.40 -18.53 8.27
N ARG A 654 31.34 -18.59 7.49
CA ARG A 654 30.33 -17.53 7.38
C ARG A 654 29.63 -17.21 8.71
N ASP A 655 29.58 -18.17 9.59
CA ASP A 655 28.96 -18.04 10.91
C ASP A 655 29.89 -17.39 11.94
N LEU A 656 31.19 -17.24 11.61
CA LEU A 656 32.14 -16.51 12.44
C LEU A 656 31.97 -15.03 12.20
N LYS A 657 31.29 -14.36 13.13
CA LYS A 657 31.03 -12.90 13.07
C LYS A 657 31.03 -12.29 14.45
N TYR A 658 31.53 -11.06 14.51
CA TYR A 658 31.45 -10.21 15.68
C TYR A 658 30.38 -9.13 15.46
N ASN A 659 29.49 -8.95 16.43
CA ASN A 659 28.45 -7.94 16.41
C ASN A 659 28.52 -7.11 17.70
N GLN A 660 28.54 -5.80 17.57
CA GLN A 660 28.44 -4.86 18.66
C GLN A 660 27.31 -3.87 18.38
N SER A 661 26.47 -3.60 19.36
CA SER A 661 25.38 -2.64 19.23
C SER A 661 25.17 -1.88 20.52
N ALA A 662 24.68 -0.65 20.41
CA ALA A 662 24.20 0.14 21.53
C ALA A 662 22.93 0.88 21.15
N SER A 663 21.97 0.88 22.04
CA SER A 663 20.70 1.57 21.90
C SER A 663 20.32 2.28 23.20
N PRO A 664 19.42 3.25 23.20
CA PRO A 664 18.94 3.90 24.43
C PRO A 664 18.28 2.94 25.44
N ARG A 665 17.96 1.73 24.98
CA ARG A 665 17.41 0.65 25.82
C ARG A 665 18.49 -0.06 26.64
N ASP A 666 19.75 0.07 26.21
CA ASP A 666 20.90 -0.56 26.85
C ASP A 666 21.51 0.32 27.98
N VAL A 667 20.94 1.51 28.22
CA VAL A 667 21.39 2.39 29.29
C VAL A 667 21.03 1.77 30.62
N ALA A 668 22.00 1.14 31.25
CA ALA A 668 21.90 0.78 32.67
C ALA A 668 21.68 2.06 33.49
N LYS A 669 20.56 2.13 34.18
CA LYS A 669 20.36 3.18 35.18
C LYS A 669 21.31 2.87 36.33
N TRP A 670 22.41 3.58 36.40
CA TRP A 670 23.22 3.62 37.60
C TRP A 670 22.44 4.43 38.65
N TYR A 671 21.95 3.75 39.67
CA TYR A 671 21.36 4.40 40.85
C TYR A 671 22.45 4.82 41.80
#